data_57807e75138fd592aef327f1c3ccc839
#
_entry.id   57807e75138fd592aef327f1c3ccc839
#
_cell.length_a   1.000
_cell.length_b   1.000
_cell.length_c   1.000
_cell.angle_alpha   90.00
_cell.angle_beta   90.00
_cell.angle_gamma   90.00
#
_symmetry.space_group_name_H-M   'P 1'
#
loop_
_entity.id
_entity.type
_entity.pdbx_description
1 polymer ?
#
loop_
_entity_poly.entity_id
_entity_poly.type
_entity_poly.pdbx_seq_one_letter_code
_entity_poly.pdbx_strand_id
1 'polypeptide(L)'
;MAVLAGFFLLGSCGYDDTLVREEIGKVEAELSEYEQKMADLESQLSSLTALINSSFISYLGTDEAGNYVISYMDKGGDVKTVVVAVDSDVVTAPLIGTAEFEGVLYWTSTADNGKTWDWILDAEGNKMPVGGVEPEVKIDAEGFWTVNGDRIIGADGKPVLANDVSNTLFKEIKYNEETGFVEFTLVDGSVFSVRMYEALNIEFDAPAMIAVPDPSAVTKVAYTVTGSQAADAVVDYFTAYNVTVEIDKYAKTINVTLAEGAEEGNTVIMVSAGENVVLKPLFFTAGAAEIQKPVWDNKYGAGTEIQLPGDLTEFEIEVSHNISYEMSISEDCADWLKVAPSTKAEMITTKHSFVADYYESSLGADRKGKIIFRNDLYDVTVEIAVRQTPIVPSGPVVPGISTGADLVAFAKAVNSGASTSRWQNEAGEVVLLNDIDLTGMTEWTPIGSGTAKGTPAYDLVAPFSGVFNGQGFAIKGIQWVFNVTDTPSHLYGLFGAMKDATVKNLVLGAEGDQITIVGSNPNVIAVGALVGHAESSTILGISNNVSVVLADKNAEVPGDNPDATLMMLGGVAGTFRAPMTVGSKDEPVKNFGTVKTGAITNTANGGTGMNVAGVVAFTVGVKDIEMKLDYCYNYGDVSAPTGRGGGIIGTMGGATAETAVTILSNSDNYGTVQDDVVGQFGGSKDMYNLKRMGGLVGGTVTNTVGLRIEYCTNYGNVFSQIGCRTGGFVGHCQASVVGCVNKGIILANISYTDGAPQHGPGWACGYSGKHLVTSCAKGGRVGEWDTYKDNPSAAPEATMDNALIYKNSEYFDPSVNF
;
A
#
# COMPACT_ATOMS: atom_id res chain seq x y z
N MET A 1 -39.85 -30.10 24.53
CA MET A 1 -39.56 -29.72 25.93
C MET A 1 -40.59 -30.12 26.98
N ALA A 2 -41.51 -31.09 26.75
CA ALA A 2 -42.53 -31.46 27.67
C ALA A 2 -42.65 -32.99 27.95
N VAL A 3 -41.69 -33.82 27.54
CA VAL A 3 -41.74 -35.29 27.71
C VAL A 3 -40.58 -35.84 28.55
N LEU A 4 -39.54 -35.05 28.87
CA LEU A 4 -38.39 -35.50 29.70
C LEU A 4 -38.49 -35.12 31.20
N ALA A 5 -39.54 -34.50 31.66
CA ALA A 5 -39.69 -34.12 33.08
C ALA A 5 -40.34 -35.17 33.99
N GLY A 6 -40.53 -36.41 33.52
CA GLY A 6 -41.36 -37.45 34.21
C GLY A 6 -40.60 -38.57 34.88
N PHE A 7 -39.26 -38.59 34.96
CA PHE A 7 -38.51 -39.76 35.47
C PHE A 7 -37.54 -39.48 36.61
N PHE A 8 -37.81 -38.56 37.50
CA PHE A 8 -36.97 -38.38 38.68
C PHE A 8 -37.78 -38.46 39.99
N LEU A 9 -38.20 -39.65 40.32
CA LEU A 9 -38.50 -40.03 41.72
C LEU A 9 -38.65 -41.57 41.84
N LEU A 10 -37.56 -42.27 41.96
CA LEU A 10 -37.49 -43.52 42.78
C LEU A 10 -35.99 -43.76 43.16
N GLY A 11 -35.80 -43.82 44.42
CA GLY A 11 -34.49 -43.75 45.07
C GLY A 11 -33.64 -44.99 44.99
N SER A 12 -32.39 -44.74 45.26
CA SER A 12 -31.45 -45.62 45.99
C SER A 12 -31.13 -47.00 45.41
N CYS A 13 -30.15 -46.98 44.49
CA CYS A 13 -29.07 -47.97 44.44
C CYS A 13 -27.92 -47.29 43.72
N GLY A 14 -26.72 -47.31 44.27
CA GLY A 14 -25.53 -46.62 43.73
C GLY A 14 -25.16 -47.11 42.34
N TYR A 15 -25.81 -46.53 41.38
CA TYR A 15 -25.45 -46.60 39.95
C TYR A 15 -24.66 -45.36 39.63
N ASP A 16 -23.43 -45.55 39.17
CA ASP A 16 -22.59 -44.47 38.70
C ASP A 16 -23.16 -43.97 37.36
N ASP A 17 -23.89 -42.84 37.42
CA ASP A 17 -24.54 -42.23 36.26
C ASP A 17 -23.62 -41.27 35.50
N THR A 18 -22.33 -41.23 35.84
CA THR A 18 -21.35 -40.31 35.28
C THR A 18 -21.22 -40.47 33.76
N LEU A 19 -21.15 -41.71 33.25
CA LEU A 19 -21.08 -42.03 31.81
C LEU A 19 -22.35 -41.63 31.10
N VAL A 20 -23.53 -41.80 31.71
CA VAL A 20 -24.82 -41.40 31.10
C VAL A 20 -24.93 -39.88 31.02
N ARG A 21 -24.43 -39.16 32.01
CA ARG A 21 -24.38 -37.67 31.99
C ARG A 21 -23.40 -37.14 30.98
N GLU A 22 -22.23 -37.80 30.81
CA GLU A 22 -21.28 -37.45 29.72
C GLU A 22 -21.89 -37.67 28.36
N GLU A 23 -22.57 -38.78 28.10
CA GLU A 23 -23.24 -39.04 26.82
C GLU A 23 -24.41 -38.09 26.55
N ILE A 24 -25.21 -37.76 27.59
CA ILE A 24 -26.24 -36.72 27.44
C ILE A 24 -25.60 -35.37 27.11
N GLY A 25 -24.52 -34.97 27.75
CA GLY A 25 -23.80 -33.71 27.44
C GLY A 25 -23.26 -33.65 26.00
N LYS A 26 -22.77 -34.77 25.47
CA LYS A 26 -22.35 -34.86 24.08
C LYS A 26 -23.51 -34.70 23.10
N VAL A 27 -24.64 -35.39 23.35
CA VAL A 27 -25.85 -35.27 22.53
C VAL A 27 -26.45 -33.88 22.62
N GLU A 28 -26.42 -33.20 23.77
CA GLU A 28 -26.87 -31.80 23.90
C GLU A 28 -25.95 -30.84 23.10
N ALA A 29 -24.64 -31.08 23.13
CA ALA A 29 -23.68 -30.31 22.33
C ALA A 29 -23.90 -30.52 20.82
N GLU A 30 -24.07 -31.75 20.36
CA GLU A 30 -24.40 -32.06 18.97
C GLU A 30 -25.74 -31.45 18.55
N LEU A 31 -26.76 -31.48 19.38
CA LEU A 31 -28.07 -30.87 19.11
C LEU A 31 -27.93 -29.34 18.95
N SER A 32 -27.18 -28.70 19.84
CA SER A 32 -26.91 -27.25 19.75
C SER A 32 -26.16 -26.89 18.48
N GLU A 33 -25.20 -27.69 18.04
CA GLU A 33 -24.50 -27.53 16.78
C GLU A 33 -25.44 -27.65 15.59
N TYR A 34 -26.33 -28.66 15.58
CA TYR A 34 -27.34 -28.81 14.52
C TYR A 34 -28.34 -27.67 14.49
N GLU A 35 -28.78 -27.16 15.66
CA GLU A 35 -29.65 -26.00 15.74
C GLU A 35 -28.98 -24.74 15.15
N GLN A 36 -27.68 -24.55 15.42
CA GLN A 36 -26.93 -23.44 14.83
C GLN A 36 -26.79 -23.59 13.31
N LYS A 37 -26.44 -24.78 12.83
CA LYS A 37 -26.37 -25.09 11.39
C LYS A 37 -27.71 -24.86 10.67
N MET A 38 -28.82 -25.22 11.30
CA MET A 38 -30.15 -24.95 10.75
C MET A 38 -30.44 -23.45 10.67
N ALA A 39 -30.11 -22.70 11.70
CA ALA A 39 -30.29 -21.24 11.71
C ALA A 39 -29.47 -20.54 10.63
N ASP A 40 -28.23 -20.98 10.42
CA ASP A 40 -27.34 -20.47 9.38
C ASP A 40 -27.90 -20.77 7.97
N LEU A 41 -28.39 -22.00 7.74
CA LEU A 41 -29.02 -22.37 6.48
C LEU A 41 -30.33 -21.61 6.20
N GLU A 42 -31.15 -21.39 7.22
CA GLU A 42 -32.37 -20.58 7.10
C GLU A 42 -32.04 -19.13 6.74
N SER A 43 -30.98 -18.55 7.33
CA SER A 43 -30.48 -17.21 7.00
C SER A 43 -30.02 -17.12 5.54
N GLN A 44 -29.24 -18.11 5.09
CA GLN A 44 -28.74 -18.15 3.71
C GLN A 44 -29.86 -18.38 2.70
N LEU A 45 -30.84 -19.25 3.01
CA LEU A 45 -32.04 -19.45 2.17
C LEU A 45 -32.86 -18.18 2.06
N SER A 46 -32.99 -17.41 3.14
CA SER A 46 -33.64 -16.11 3.13
C SER A 46 -32.89 -15.12 2.23
N SER A 47 -31.55 -15.09 2.33
CA SER A 47 -30.67 -14.27 1.48
C SER A 47 -30.79 -14.65 0.01
N LEU A 48 -30.73 -15.94 -0.29
CA LEU A 48 -30.93 -16.48 -1.64
C LEU A 48 -32.30 -16.07 -2.22
N THR A 49 -33.37 -16.21 -1.45
CA THR A 49 -34.71 -15.85 -1.87
C THR A 49 -34.82 -14.35 -2.14
N ALA A 50 -34.17 -13.53 -1.31
CA ALA A 50 -34.14 -12.08 -1.48
C ALA A 50 -33.40 -11.67 -2.75
N LEU A 51 -32.23 -12.30 -3.03
CA LEU A 51 -31.43 -12.02 -4.22
C LEU A 51 -32.14 -12.48 -5.53
N ILE A 52 -32.75 -13.65 -5.54
CA ILE A 52 -33.53 -14.13 -6.70
C ILE A 52 -34.73 -13.21 -7.00
N ASN A 53 -35.32 -12.61 -5.97
CA ASN A 53 -36.45 -11.69 -6.12
C ASN A 53 -36.03 -10.22 -6.28
N SER A 54 -34.72 -9.92 -6.23
CA SER A 54 -34.23 -8.55 -6.43
C SER A 54 -34.40 -8.10 -7.89
N SER A 55 -34.47 -6.78 -8.10
CA SER A 55 -34.47 -6.20 -9.43
C SER A 55 -33.04 -5.95 -9.93
N PHE A 56 -32.18 -5.44 -9.05
CA PHE A 56 -30.79 -5.08 -9.35
C PHE A 56 -29.90 -5.24 -8.13
N ILE A 57 -28.61 -5.53 -8.35
CA ILE A 57 -27.54 -5.41 -7.35
C ILE A 57 -27.00 -3.97 -7.41
N SER A 58 -27.02 -3.25 -6.29
CA SER A 58 -26.51 -1.88 -6.19
C SER A 58 -25.09 -1.81 -5.60
N TYR A 59 -24.68 -2.85 -4.87
CA TYR A 59 -23.32 -2.95 -4.30
C TYR A 59 -22.94 -4.42 -4.13
N LEU A 60 -21.67 -4.73 -4.43
CA LEU A 60 -21.03 -6.01 -4.17
C LEU A 60 -19.64 -5.75 -3.58
N GLY A 61 -19.39 -6.24 -2.38
CA GLY A 61 -18.12 -6.14 -1.68
C GLY A 61 -17.94 -7.29 -0.70
N THR A 62 -16.87 -7.28 0.08
CA THR A 62 -16.62 -8.26 1.13
C THR A 62 -16.45 -7.57 2.48
N ASP A 63 -16.88 -8.25 3.57
CA ASP A 63 -16.62 -7.82 4.94
C ASP A 63 -15.22 -8.27 5.42
N GLU A 64 -14.88 -7.91 6.66
CA GLU A 64 -13.58 -8.27 7.27
C GLU A 64 -13.43 -9.80 7.48
N ALA A 65 -14.51 -10.56 7.48
CA ALA A 65 -14.53 -12.02 7.61
C ALA A 65 -14.49 -12.74 6.25
N GLY A 66 -14.50 -11.98 5.14
CA GLY A 66 -14.47 -12.52 3.78
C GLY A 66 -15.85 -12.90 3.24
N ASN A 67 -16.94 -12.63 3.95
CA ASN A 67 -18.29 -12.84 3.43
C ASN A 67 -18.67 -11.76 2.44
N TYR A 68 -19.46 -12.09 1.42
CA TYR A 68 -19.97 -11.09 0.49
C TYR A 68 -21.08 -10.24 1.13
N VAL A 69 -20.89 -8.92 1.06
CA VAL A 69 -21.89 -7.91 1.42
C VAL A 69 -22.55 -7.44 0.14
N ILE A 70 -23.84 -7.75 -0.03
CA ILE A 70 -24.58 -7.48 -1.26
C ILE A 70 -25.74 -6.55 -0.94
N SER A 71 -25.72 -5.33 -1.51
CA SER A 71 -26.89 -4.46 -1.48
C SER A 71 -27.69 -4.60 -2.78
N TYR A 72 -28.99 -4.76 -2.66
CA TYR A 72 -29.88 -4.99 -3.80
C TYR A 72 -31.15 -4.13 -3.67
N MET A 73 -31.74 -3.85 -4.80
CA MET A 73 -33.04 -3.16 -4.87
C MET A 73 -34.15 -4.21 -4.99
N ASP A 74 -35.10 -4.20 -4.06
CA ASP A 74 -36.26 -5.07 -4.14
C ASP A 74 -37.29 -4.59 -5.19
N LYS A 75 -38.33 -5.38 -5.44
CA LYS A 75 -39.38 -5.01 -6.41
C LYS A 75 -40.22 -3.80 -6.01
N GLY A 76 -40.10 -3.35 -4.77
CA GLY A 76 -40.75 -2.13 -4.25
C GLY A 76 -39.89 -0.87 -4.43
N GLY A 77 -38.62 -1.02 -4.86
CA GLY A 77 -37.65 0.08 -5.02
C GLY A 77 -36.81 0.37 -3.77
N ASP A 78 -36.96 -0.40 -2.68
CA ASP A 78 -36.19 -0.21 -1.46
C ASP A 78 -34.82 -0.89 -1.58
N VAL A 79 -33.75 -0.20 -1.14
CA VAL A 79 -32.42 -0.78 -1.06
C VAL A 79 -32.27 -1.56 0.25
N LYS A 80 -31.91 -2.83 0.14
CA LYS A 80 -31.65 -3.75 1.25
C LYS A 80 -30.26 -4.37 1.13
N THR A 81 -29.71 -4.83 2.24
CA THR A 81 -28.39 -5.45 2.28
C THR A 81 -28.50 -6.83 2.91
N VAL A 82 -27.81 -7.80 2.32
CA VAL A 82 -27.62 -9.15 2.85
C VAL A 82 -26.13 -9.45 2.94
N VAL A 83 -25.75 -10.27 3.92
CA VAL A 83 -24.41 -10.81 4.03
C VAL A 83 -24.48 -12.30 3.69
N VAL A 84 -23.64 -12.74 2.78
CA VAL A 84 -23.65 -14.11 2.24
C VAL A 84 -22.29 -14.73 2.47
N ALA A 85 -22.23 -15.82 3.22
CA ALA A 85 -21.04 -16.67 3.29
C ALA A 85 -20.90 -17.49 2.00
N VAL A 86 -19.68 -17.55 1.47
CA VAL A 86 -19.36 -18.37 0.28
C VAL A 86 -18.35 -19.43 0.71
N ASP A 87 -18.53 -20.63 0.20
CA ASP A 87 -17.55 -21.69 0.35
C ASP A 87 -16.31 -21.30 -0.50
N SER A 88 -15.34 -20.66 0.14
CA SER A 88 -14.05 -20.44 -0.48
C SER A 88 -13.31 -21.78 -0.43
N ASP A 89 -12.92 -22.34 -1.57
CA ASP A 89 -12.04 -23.52 -1.71
C ASP A 89 -10.63 -23.33 -1.05
N VAL A 90 -10.53 -22.57 0.00
CA VAL A 90 -9.33 -22.50 0.83
C VAL A 90 -9.40 -23.67 1.81
N VAL A 91 -9.02 -24.84 1.30
CA VAL A 91 -8.66 -25.98 2.12
C VAL A 91 -7.44 -25.58 2.94
N THR A 92 -7.62 -25.08 4.13
CA THR A 92 -6.54 -24.92 5.10
C THR A 92 -6.08 -26.30 5.51
N ALA A 93 -4.94 -26.74 4.95
CA ALA A 93 -4.29 -27.95 5.42
C ALA A 93 -4.10 -27.86 6.92
N PRO A 94 -4.41 -28.89 7.69
CA PRO A 94 -4.12 -28.87 9.13
C PRO A 94 -2.63 -28.65 9.34
N LEU A 95 -2.28 -27.73 10.23
CA LEU A 95 -0.89 -27.50 10.57
C LEU A 95 -0.38 -28.70 11.35
N ILE A 96 0.79 -29.20 10.97
CA ILE A 96 1.46 -30.30 11.67
C ILE A 96 2.52 -29.72 12.58
N GLY A 97 2.53 -30.16 13.82
CA GLY A 97 3.50 -29.78 14.83
C GLY A 97 4.06 -30.96 15.57
N THR A 98 4.86 -30.71 16.56
CA THR A 98 5.38 -31.76 17.45
C THR A 98 5.22 -31.36 18.92
N ALA A 99 4.92 -32.31 19.78
CA ALA A 99 4.90 -32.12 21.24
C ALA A 99 5.61 -33.26 21.95
N GLU A 100 6.23 -32.96 23.07
CA GLU A 100 6.92 -33.96 23.89
C GLU A 100 5.94 -34.58 24.87
N PHE A 101 5.94 -35.92 24.96
CA PHE A 101 5.23 -36.67 25.97
C PHE A 101 6.15 -37.78 26.48
N GLU A 102 6.37 -37.83 27.80
CA GLU A 102 7.24 -38.78 28.48
C GLU A 102 8.67 -38.88 27.90
N GLY A 103 9.24 -37.76 27.47
CA GLY A 103 10.61 -37.68 26.91
C GLY A 103 10.74 -38.12 25.45
N VAL A 104 9.64 -38.34 24.73
CA VAL A 104 9.59 -38.68 23.32
C VAL A 104 8.77 -37.61 22.57
N LEU A 105 9.28 -37.16 21.42
CA LEU A 105 8.56 -36.25 20.54
C LEU A 105 7.55 -37.02 19.69
N TYR A 106 6.32 -36.53 19.61
CA TYR A 106 5.23 -37.09 18.83
C TYR A 106 4.64 -36.03 17.91
N TRP A 107 4.05 -36.49 16.82
CA TRP A 107 3.37 -35.60 15.87
C TRP A 107 2.03 -35.12 16.42
N THR A 108 1.73 -33.86 16.20
CA THR A 108 0.44 -33.21 16.53
C THR A 108 -0.11 -32.50 15.31
N SER A 109 -1.43 -32.34 15.27
CA SER A 109 -2.09 -31.54 14.21
C SER A 109 -3.08 -30.55 14.83
N THR A 110 -3.34 -29.46 14.10
CA THR A 110 -4.38 -28.50 14.45
C THR A 110 -5.22 -28.21 13.22
N ALA A 111 -6.54 -28.25 13.37
CA ALA A 111 -7.49 -27.88 12.32
C ALA A 111 -8.08 -26.46 12.54
N ASP A 112 -7.74 -25.80 13.65
CA ASP A 112 -8.27 -24.51 14.08
C ASP A 112 -7.17 -23.42 14.13
N ASN A 113 -6.18 -23.54 13.25
CA ASN A 113 -5.08 -22.60 13.08
C ASN A 113 -4.22 -22.42 14.35
N GLY A 114 -4.01 -23.49 15.11
CA GLY A 114 -3.10 -23.52 16.26
C GLY A 114 -3.75 -23.18 17.60
N LYS A 115 -5.06 -23.05 17.68
CA LYS A 115 -5.77 -22.81 18.94
C LYS A 115 -5.84 -24.07 19.81
N THR A 116 -6.07 -25.23 19.18
CA THR A 116 -6.01 -26.55 19.81
C THR A 116 -5.08 -27.46 19.03
N TRP A 117 -4.36 -28.34 19.73
CA TRP A 117 -3.44 -29.31 19.12
C TRP A 117 -3.78 -30.70 19.61
N ASP A 118 -4.03 -31.60 18.67
CA ASP A 118 -4.34 -33.00 18.93
C ASP A 118 -3.17 -33.89 18.51
N TRP A 119 -3.02 -35.03 19.20
CA TRP A 119 -2.03 -36.02 18.85
C TRP A 119 -2.43 -36.73 17.54
N ILE A 120 -1.50 -36.87 16.64
CA ILE A 120 -1.68 -37.73 15.47
C ILE A 120 -1.52 -39.16 15.94
N LEU A 121 -2.54 -39.99 15.71
CA LEU A 121 -2.59 -41.39 16.15
C LEU A 121 -2.39 -42.32 14.95
N ASP A 122 -1.78 -43.49 15.18
CA ASP A 122 -1.73 -44.58 14.20
C ASP A 122 -3.07 -45.31 14.14
N ALA A 123 -3.19 -46.30 13.21
CA ALA A 123 -4.40 -47.09 13.05
C ALA A 123 -4.83 -47.89 14.29
N GLU A 124 -3.91 -48.11 15.24
CA GLU A 124 -4.12 -48.80 16.51
C GLU A 124 -4.44 -47.79 17.64
N GLY A 125 -4.48 -46.48 17.37
CA GLY A 125 -4.80 -45.45 18.35
C GLY A 125 -3.62 -45.03 19.24
N ASN A 126 -2.38 -45.35 18.88
CA ASN A 126 -1.20 -44.89 19.59
C ASN A 126 -0.67 -43.59 19.00
N LYS A 127 -0.03 -42.74 19.83
CA LYS A 127 0.62 -41.52 19.39
C LYS A 127 1.77 -41.84 18.42
N MET A 128 1.84 -41.14 17.27
CA MET A 128 2.88 -41.34 16.27
C MET A 128 4.18 -40.63 16.68
N PRO A 129 5.28 -41.33 16.99
CA PRO A 129 6.54 -40.72 17.37
C PRO A 129 7.22 -40.06 16.15
N VAL A 130 7.96 -38.96 16.37
CA VAL A 130 8.76 -38.27 15.37
C VAL A 130 10.01 -39.11 15.09
N GLY A 131 9.90 -40.03 14.16
CA GLY A 131 10.99 -40.94 13.76
C GLY A 131 11.63 -40.58 12.44
N GLY A 132 12.38 -39.51 12.34
CA GLY A 132 13.39 -39.27 11.28
C GLY A 132 12.95 -39.14 9.82
N VAL A 133 11.65 -39.24 9.50
CA VAL A 133 11.08 -39.04 8.15
C VAL A 133 10.03 -37.95 8.24
N GLU A 134 10.12 -37.00 7.32
CA GLU A 134 9.13 -35.91 7.20
C GLU A 134 7.75 -36.50 6.87
N PRO A 135 6.67 -36.15 7.60
CA PRO A 135 5.35 -36.71 7.36
C PRO A 135 4.79 -36.24 6.02
N GLU A 136 4.33 -37.16 5.20
CA GLU A 136 3.64 -36.87 3.95
C GLU A 136 2.15 -36.62 4.21
N VAL A 137 1.71 -35.37 4.12
CA VAL A 137 0.30 -34.98 4.29
C VAL A 137 -0.40 -34.97 2.93
N LYS A 138 -1.48 -35.74 2.79
CA LYS A 138 -2.28 -35.83 1.55
C LYS A 138 -3.77 -35.88 1.85
N ILE A 139 -4.57 -35.75 0.81
CA ILE A 139 -6.01 -36.00 0.83
C ILE A 139 -6.26 -37.32 0.11
N ASP A 140 -7.00 -38.24 0.72
CA ASP A 140 -7.35 -39.52 0.10
C ASP A 140 -8.46 -39.38 -0.93
N ALA A 141 -8.77 -40.46 -1.63
CA ALA A 141 -9.77 -40.49 -2.69
C ALA A 141 -11.21 -40.22 -2.19
N GLU A 142 -11.45 -40.34 -0.89
CA GLU A 142 -12.72 -40.09 -0.23
C GLU A 142 -12.78 -38.69 0.40
N GLY A 143 -11.71 -37.87 0.25
CA GLY A 143 -11.69 -36.46 0.68
C GLY A 143 -11.25 -36.24 2.11
N PHE A 144 -10.61 -37.20 2.78
CA PHE A 144 -10.10 -37.05 4.15
C PHE A 144 -8.61 -36.75 4.18
N TRP A 145 -8.19 -35.95 5.15
CA TRP A 145 -6.77 -35.70 5.42
C TRP A 145 -6.05 -36.96 5.88
N THR A 146 -4.91 -37.26 5.31
CA THR A 146 -4.05 -38.37 5.67
C THR A 146 -2.63 -37.89 5.99
N VAL A 147 -1.96 -38.59 6.94
CA VAL A 147 -0.52 -38.43 7.21
C VAL A 147 0.12 -39.78 6.99
N ASN A 148 1.11 -39.86 6.09
CA ASN A 148 1.76 -41.10 5.67
C ASN A 148 0.80 -42.21 5.17
N GLY A 149 -0.37 -41.79 4.65
CA GLY A 149 -1.42 -42.68 4.14
C GLY A 149 -2.51 -43.05 5.15
N ASP A 150 -2.33 -42.74 6.43
CA ASP A 150 -3.34 -42.96 7.48
C ASP A 150 -4.19 -41.70 7.68
N ARG A 151 -5.52 -41.87 7.84
CA ARG A 151 -6.44 -40.76 8.04
C ARG A 151 -6.20 -40.10 9.40
N ILE A 152 -6.16 -38.78 9.41
CA ILE A 152 -6.13 -37.99 10.64
C ILE A 152 -7.49 -38.17 11.34
N ILE A 153 -7.46 -38.51 12.61
CA ILE A 153 -8.66 -38.66 13.43
C ILE A 153 -8.80 -37.42 14.30
N GLY A 154 -9.91 -36.72 14.23
CA GLY A 154 -10.22 -35.57 15.05
C GLY A 154 -10.53 -35.93 16.50
N ALA A 155 -10.67 -34.93 17.38
CA ALA A 155 -11.00 -35.10 18.78
C ALA A 155 -12.34 -35.81 19.02
N ASP A 156 -13.22 -35.83 18.05
CA ASP A 156 -14.51 -36.54 18.01
C ASP A 156 -14.36 -38.04 17.64
N GLY A 157 -13.14 -38.50 17.37
CA GLY A 157 -12.86 -39.88 16.97
C GLY A 157 -13.22 -40.19 15.50
N LYS A 158 -13.53 -39.22 14.67
CA LYS A 158 -13.85 -39.39 13.25
C LYS A 158 -12.70 -38.90 12.35
N PRO A 159 -12.56 -39.44 11.13
CA PRO A 159 -11.61 -38.90 10.15
C PRO A 159 -11.90 -37.44 9.80
N VAL A 160 -10.84 -36.60 9.75
CA VAL A 160 -10.94 -35.17 9.37
C VAL A 160 -11.13 -35.06 7.88
N LEU A 161 -12.30 -34.58 7.44
CA LEU A 161 -12.57 -34.26 6.05
C LEU A 161 -11.71 -33.07 5.58
N ALA A 162 -11.13 -33.17 4.41
CA ALA A 162 -10.42 -32.07 3.77
C ALA A 162 -11.37 -31.01 3.20
N ASN A 163 -12.64 -31.43 2.96
CA ASN A 163 -13.77 -30.55 2.70
C ASN A 163 -14.75 -30.73 3.85
N ASP A 164 -14.62 -29.94 4.89
CA ASP A 164 -15.79 -29.67 5.72
C ASP A 164 -16.70 -28.83 4.80
N VAL A 165 -17.75 -29.47 4.28
CA VAL A 165 -18.75 -28.79 3.46
C VAL A 165 -19.39 -27.78 4.37
N SER A 166 -18.82 -26.58 4.39
CA SER A 166 -19.35 -25.49 5.19
C SER A 166 -20.84 -25.37 4.85
N ASN A 167 -21.66 -25.05 5.82
CA ASN A 167 -23.11 -24.91 5.66
C ASN A 167 -23.49 -23.71 4.78
N THR A 168 -22.79 -23.51 3.65
CA THR A 168 -23.03 -22.43 2.73
C THR A 168 -23.83 -22.92 1.54
N LEU A 169 -24.83 -22.13 1.12
CA LEU A 169 -25.60 -22.39 -0.09
C LEU A 169 -24.90 -21.93 -1.35
N PHE A 170 -23.92 -21.02 -1.19
CA PHE A 170 -23.23 -20.39 -2.30
C PHE A 170 -21.81 -20.94 -2.41
N LYS A 171 -21.44 -21.37 -3.62
CA LYS A 171 -20.12 -21.83 -3.99
C LYS A 171 -19.24 -20.68 -4.51
N GLU A 172 -19.81 -19.79 -5.31
CA GLU A 172 -19.10 -18.68 -5.93
C GLU A 172 -20.06 -17.52 -6.19
N ILE A 173 -19.57 -16.29 -6.02
CA ILE A 173 -20.26 -15.06 -6.43
C ILE A 173 -19.26 -14.26 -7.26
N LYS A 174 -19.63 -13.95 -8.51
CA LYS A 174 -18.72 -13.29 -9.45
C LYS A 174 -19.43 -12.22 -10.24
N TYR A 175 -18.81 -11.04 -10.35
CA TYR A 175 -19.26 -10.03 -11.28
C TYR A 175 -18.65 -10.28 -12.66
N ASN A 176 -19.50 -10.30 -13.68
CA ASN A 176 -19.11 -10.45 -15.07
C ASN A 176 -19.16 -9.07 -15.73
N GLU A 177 -17.99 -8.47 -15.95
CA GLU A 177 -17.86 -7.13 -16.54
C GLU A 177 -18.40 -7.03 -17.97
N GLU A 178 -18.33 -8.13 -18.75
CA GLU A 178 -18.80 -8.13 -20.15
C GLU A 178 -20.31 -8.10 -20.24
N THR A 179 -21.00 -8.75 -19.29
CA THR A 179 -22.47 -8.87 -19.31
C THR A 179 -23.18 -7.90 -18.36
N GLY A 180 -22.44 -7.33 -17.37
CA GLY A 180 -22.99 -6.47 -16.32
C GLY A 180 -23.84 -7.21 -15.30
N PHE A 181 -23.68 -8.55 -15.17
CA PHE A 181 -24.40 -9.36 -14.21
C PHE A 181 -23.51 -9.87 -13.09
N VAL A 182 -24.07 -9.96 -11.89
CA VAL A 182 -23.52 -10.74 -10.78
C VAL A 182 -24.06 -12.16 -10.90
N GLU A 183 -23.16 -13.12 -11.11
CA GLU A 183 -23.44 -14.55 -11.24
C GLU A 183 -23.24 -15.23 -9.88
N PHE A 184 -24.26 -15.93 -9.43
CA PHE A 184 -24.29 -16.69 -8.19
C PHE A 184 -24.29 -18.18 -8.52
N THR A 185 -23.26 -18.87 -8.11
CA THR A 185 -23.17 -20.34 -8.25
C THR A 185 -23.48 -20.98 -6.90
N LEU A 186 -24.47 -21.87 -6.87
CA LEU A 186 -24.82 -22.62 -5.68
C LEU A 186 -23.96 -23.90 -5.57
N VAL A 187 -23.92 -24.51 -4.38
CA VAL A 187 -23.12 -25.73 -4.12
C VAL A 187 -23.59 -26.94 -4.97
N ASP A 188 -24.83 -26.96 -5.41
CA ASP A 188 -25.35 -27.97 -6.32
C ASP A 188 -24.98 -27.72 -7.80
N GLY A 189 -24.24 -26.66 -8.08
CA GLY A 189 -23.82 -26.24 -9.42
C GLY A 189 -24.86 -25.45 -10.19
N SER A 190 -26.03 -25.15 -9.63
CA SER A 190 -27.01 -24.27 -10.28
C SER A 190 -26.50 -22.82 -10.24
N VAL A 191 -26.80 -22.09 -11.32
CA VAL A 191 -26.37 -20.71 -11.50
C VAL A 191 -27.60 -19.82 -11.76
N PHE A 192 -27.66 -18.66 -11.07
CA PHE A 192 -28.56 -17.60 -11.43
C PHE A 192 -27.78 -16.26 -11.46
N SER A 193 -28.34 -15.29 -12.19
CA SER A 193 -27.65 -14.00 -12.37
C SER A 193 -28.59 -12.85 -12.08
N VAL A 194 -28.08 -11.81 -11.43
CA VAL A 194 -28.78 -10.57 -11.14
C VAL A 194 -28.00 -9.42 -11.72
N ARG A 195 -28.67 -8.50 -12.40
CA ARG A 195 -28.01 -7.35 -13.02
C ARG A 195 -27.43 -6.39 -11.98
N MET A 196 -26.19 -5.94 -12.18
CA MET A 196 -25.61 -4.84 -11.39
C MET A 196 -26.34 -3.54 -11.76
N TYR A 197 -26.63 -2.73 -10.76
CA TYR A 197 -27.22 -1.42 -10.98
C TYR A 197 -26.23 -0.49 -11.66
N GLU A 198 -26.60 -0.02 -12.83
CA GLU A 198 -25.91 1.07 -13.52
C GLU A 198 -26.71 2.37 -13.34
N ALA A 199 -26.01 3.43 -12.92
CA ALA A 199 -26.64 4.73 -12.75
C ALA A 199 -27.26 5.23 -14.08
N LEU A 200 -28.43 5.84 -14.00
CA LEU A 200 -29.04 6.49 -15.14
C LEU A 200 -28.08 7.54 -15.71
N ASN A 201 -27.85 7.53 -17.01
CA ASN A 201 -27.01 8.52 -17.69
C ASN A 201 -27.59 8.83 -19.07
N ILE A 202 -27.23 9.99 -19.61
CA ILE A 202 -27.47 10.37 -21.03
C ILE A 202 -26.15 10.78 -21.64
N GLU A 203 -25.93 10.34 -22.86
CA GLU A 203 -24.78 10.72 -23.68
C GLU A 203 -25.27 11.38 -24.96
N PHE A 204 -24.55 12.41 -25.40
CA PHE A 204 -24.84 13.13 -26.60
C PHE A 204 -23.81 12.79 -27.65
N ASP A 205 -24.25 12.50 -28.88
CA ASP A 205 -23.38 12.39 -30.05
C ASP A 205 -23.12 13.82 -30.60
N ALA A 206 -22.46 14.59 -29.75
CA ALA A 206 -22.11 15.99 -30.04
C ALA A 206 -21.00 16.48 -29.08
N PRO A 207 -20.18 17.43 -29.49
CA PRO A 207 -19.22 18.07 -28.61
C PRO A 207 -19.89 18.85 -27.49
N ALA A 208 -19.14 19.18 -26.44
CA ALA A 208 -19.64 19.94 -25.29
C ALA A 208 -20.13 21.34 -25.70
N MET A 209 -19.52 21.96 -26.75
CA MET A 209 -19.97 23.20 -27.39
C MET A 209 -20.26 22.89 -28.85
N ILE A 210 -21.47 23.19 -29.30
CA ILE A 210 -21.97 22.86 -30.61
C ILE A 210 -21.93 24.14 -31.48
N ALA A 211 -21.15 24.13 -32.54
CA ALA A 211 -21.15 25.21 -33.51
C ALA A 211 -22.42 25.14 -34.37
N VAL A 212 -23.07 26.30 -34.57
CA VAL A 212 -24.28 26.47 -35.37
C VAL A 212 -24.00 27.42 -36.52
N PRO A 213 -23.56 26.92 -37.69
CA PRO A 213 -23.20 27.76 -38.84
C PRO A 213 -24.35 28.60 -39.36
N ASP A 214 -25.58 28.05 -39.29
CA ASP A 214 -26.81 28.79 -39.66
C ASP A 214 -27.74 28.83 -38.42
N PRO A 215 -27.76 29.93 -37.67
CA PRO A 215 -28.62 30.09 -36.49
C PRO A 215 -30.13 29.89 -36.72
N SER A 216 -30.58 30.06 -37.98
CA SER A 216 -31.98 29.86 -38.35
C SER A 216 -32.31 28.39 -38.65
N ALA A 217 -31.33 27.54 -38.84
CA ALA A 217 -31.53 26.11 -39.06
C ALA A 217 -31.66 25.32 -37.79
N VAL A 218 -32.34 24.19 -37.88
CA VAL A 218 -32.45 23.24 -36.75
C VAL A 218 -31.20 22.44 -36.62
N THR A 219 -30.50 22.58 -35.52
CA THR A 219 -29.37 21.70 -35.13
C THR A 219 -29.90 20.48 -34.42
N LYS A 220 -29.53 19.25 -34.87
CA LYS A 220 -29.96 17.99 -34.32
C LYS A 220 -28.82 17.37 -33.52
N VAL A 221 -29.07 17.09 -32.25
CA VAL A 221 -28.14 16.37 -31.35
C VAL A 221 -28.74 15.01 -31.02
N ALA A 222 -28.10 13.94 -31.51
CA ALA A 222 -28.49 12.58 -31.15
C ALA A 222 -28.11 12.29 -29.70
N TYR A 223 -28.90 11.45 -29.05
CA TYR A 223 -28.62 11.06 -27.67
C TYR A 223 -28.85 9.57 -27.44
N THR A 224 -28.15 9.02 -26.47
CA THR A 224 -28.32 7.67 -25.94
C THR A 224 -28.52 7.74 -24.44
N VAL A 225 -29.55 7.05 -23.93
CA VAL A 225 -29.76 6.89 -22.50
C VAL A 225 -29.25 5.53 -22.10
N THR A 226 -28.42 5.48 -21.05
CA THR A 226 -27.81 4.27 -20.50
C THR A 226 -28.16 4.13 -19.01
N GLY A 227 -27.91 2.93 -18.47
CA GLY A 227 -28.23 2.59 -17.08
C GLY A 227 -29.37 1.60 -16.95
N SER A 228 -29.52 1.02 -15.78
CA SER A 228 -30.47 -0.06 -15.49
C SER A 228 -31.94 0.33 -15.71
N GLN A 229 -32.25 1.62 -15.65
CA GLN A 229 -33.60 2.18 -15.83
C GLN A 229 -33.77 2.91 -17.17
N ALA A 230 -32.85 2.76 -18.10
CA ALA A 230 -32.87 3.49 -19.38
C ALA A 230 -34.12 3.22 -20.24
N ALA A 231 -34.74 2.03 -20.11
CA ALA A 231 -35.94 1.66 -20.86
C ALA A 231 -37.19 2.45 -20.46
N ASP A 232 -37.26 2.88 -19.18
CA ASP A 232 -38.38 3.63 -18.60
C ASP A 232 -38.06 5.12 -18.48
N ALA A 233 -36.90 5.55 -18.99
CA ALA A 233 -36.46 6.91 -18.85
C ALA A 233 -37.22 7.87 -19.75
N VAL A 234 -37.55 9.03 -19.18
CA VAL A 234 -38.16 10.16 -19.92
C VAL A 234 -37.10 11.24 -20.12
N VAL A 235 -36.89 11.63 -21.36
CA VAL A 235 -35.99 12.72 -21.75
C VAL A 235 -36.82 13.96 -22.02
N ASP A 236 -36.47 15.07 -21.37
CA ASP A 236 -37.05 16.40 -21.54
C ASP A 236 -35.95 17.46 -21.35
N TYR A 237 -36.27 18.74 -21.49
CA TYR A 237 -35.34 19.80 -21.14
C TYR A 237 -35.81 20.53 -19.86
N PHE A 238 -34.87 20.93 -19.03
CA PHE A 238 -35.12 21.62 -17.75
C PHE A 238 -35.11 23.14 -17.93
N THR A 239 -34.14 23.64 -18.70
CA THR A 239 -34.00 25.08 -19.03
C THR A 239 -33.60 25.26 -20.48
N ALA A 240 -33.94 26.40 -21.06
CA ALA A 240 -33.47 26.84 -22.38
C ALA A 240 -33.19 28.35 -22.33
N TYR A 241 -31.98 28.73 -22.73
CA TYR A 241 -31.56 30.14 -22.84
C TYR A 241 -31.07 30.42 -24.24
N ASN A 242 -31.67 31.44 -24.90
CA ASN A 242 -31.42 31.82 -26.29
C ASN A 242 -31.56 30.65 -27.30
N VAL A 243 -32.28 29.60 -26.98
CA VAL A 243 -32.60 28.49 -27.85
C VAL A 243 -34.05 28.05 -27.75
N THR A 244 -34.57 27.49 -28.83
CA THR A 244 -35.84 26.71 -28.84
C THR A 244 -35.46 25.24 -28.88
N VAL A 245 -36.00 24.42 -28.00
CA VAL A 245 -35.71 22.99 -27.84
C VAL A 245 -36.95 22.14 -28.11
N GLU A 246 -36.79 21.12 -28.93
CA GLU A 246 -37.84 20.10 -29.20
C GLU A 246 -37.15 18.71 -29.07
N ILE A 247 -37.73 17.82 -28.26
CA ILE A 247 -37.23 16.46 -28.05
C ILE A 247 -37.99 15.51 -28.98
N ASP A 248 -37.29 14.93 -29.98
CA ASP A 248 -37.82 13.83 -30.77
C ASP A 248 -37.46 12.47 -30.14
N LYS A 249 -38.38 11.92 -29.35
CA LYS A 249 -38.24 10.68 -28.61
C LYS A 249 -38.09 9.44 -29.53
N TYR A 250 -38.66 9.51 -30.75
CA TYR A 250 -38.60 8.41 -31.72
C TYR A 250 -37.26 8.36 -32.47
N ALA A 251 -36.83 9.52 -32.93
CA ALA A 251 -35.53 9.67 -33.57
C ALA A 251 -34.37 9.70 -32.56
N LYS A 252 -34.69 9.83 -31.24
CA LYS A 252 -33.71 10.07 -30.17
C LYS A 252 -32.80 11.26 -30.48
N THR A 253 -33.41 12.39 -30.85
CA THR A 253 -32.68 13.64 -31.12
C THR A 253 -33.27 14.80 -30.33
N ILE A 254 -32.36 15.72 -29.95
CA ILE A 254 -32.68 17.02 -29.40
C ILE A 254 -32.54 18.02 -30.56
N ASN A 255 -33.67 18.59 -30.98
CA ASN A 255 -33.68 19.56 -32.08
C ASN A 255 -33.62 20.97 -31.46
N VAL A 256 -32.58 21.72 -31.78
CA VAL A 256 -32.30 23.04 -31.22
C VAL A 256 -32.17 24.09 -32.30
N THR A 257 -32.82 25.25 -32.09
CA THR A 257 -32.68 26.44 -32.98
C THR A 257 -32.25 27.59 -32.09
N LEU A 258 -31.20 28.32 -32.47
CA LEU A 258 -30.79 29.55 -31.80
C LEU A 258 -31.84 30.65 -31.97
N ALA A 259 -32.01 31.46 -30.95
CA ALA A 259 -32.87 32.64 -31.06
C ALA A 259 -32.31 33.65 -32.08
N GLU A 260 -33.19 34.40 -32.74
CA GLU A 260 -32.77 35.38 -33.76
C GLU A 260 -31.79 36.40 -33.16
N GLY A 261 -30.60 36.51 -33.75
CA GLY A 261 -29.56 37.43 -33.30
C GLY A 261 -28.75 36.96 -32.09
N ALA A 262 -28.99 35.76 -31.55
CA ALA A 262 -28.19 35.23 -30.48
C ALA A 262 -26.83 34.74 -30.97
N GLU A 263 -25.75 35.14 -30.29
CA GLU A 263 -24.39 34.65 -30.56
C GLU A 263 -24.12 33.32 -29.83
N GLU A 264 -24.83 33.07 -28.73
CA GLU A 264 -24.73 31.88 -27.94
C GLU A 264 -26.08 31.49 -27.32
N GLY A 265 -26.21 30.21 -26.96
CA GLY A 265 -27.37 29.71 -26.25
C GLY A 265 -27.05 28.38 -25.52
N ASN A 266 -27.92 28.00 -24.62
CA ASN A 266 -27.76 26.72 -23.91
C ASN A 266 -29.11 26.12 -23.50
N THR A 267 -29.06 24.81 -23.27
CA THR A 267 -30.18 24.08 -22.64
C THR A 267 -29.64 23.06 -21.67
N VAL A 268 -30.42 22.77 -20.64
CA VAL A 268 -30.13 21.66 -19.74
C VAL A 268 -31.09 20.54 -20.03
N ILE A 269 -30.63 19.43 -20.48
CA ILE A 269 -31.43 18.23 -20.74
C ILE A 269 -31.58 17.46 -19.44
N MET A 270 -32.82 17.07 -19.16
CA MET A 270 -33.21 16.28 -18.00
C MET A 270 -33.61 14.88 -18.47
N VAL A 271 -33.04 13.87 -17.82
CA VAL A 271 -33.46 12.48 -17.97
C VAL A 271 -33.94 11.99 -16.63
N SER A 272 -35.17 11.46 -16.58
CA SER A 272 -35.73 10.96 -15.34
C SER A 272 -36.32 9.57 -15.49
N ALA A 273 -36.11 8.72 -14.46
CA ALA A 273 -36.69 7.39 -14.35
C ALA A 273 -37.03 7.13 -12.86
N GLY A 274 -38.31 7.11 -12.49
CA GLY A 274 -38.70 7.06 -11.10
C GLY A 274 -38.23 8.30 -10.31
N GLU A 275 -37.48 8.06 -9.24
CA GLU A 275 -36.86 9.13 -8.42
C GLU A 275 -35.49 9.58 -8.92
N ASN A 276 -34.92 8.87 -9.89
CA ASN A 276 -33.61 9.21 -10.44
C ASN A 276 -33.71 10.28 -11.51
N VAL A 277 -32.94 11.35 -11.37
CA VAL A 277 -32.87 12.46 -12.31
C VAL A 277 -31.43 12.78 -12.63
N VAL A 278 -31.15 12.92 -13.91
CA VAL A 278 -29.83 13.34 -14.44
C VAL A 278 -30.03 14.62 -15.25
N LEU A 279 -29.20 15.62 -15.01
CA LEU A 279 -29.19 16.89 -15.72
C LEU A 279 -27.86 17.04 -16.47
N LYS A 280 -27.91 17.27 -17.78
CA LYS A 280 -26.72 17.53 -18.61
C LYS A 280 -26.92 18.76 -19.48
N PRO A 281 -25.98 19.73 -19.45
CA PRO A 281 -26.07 20.92 -20.30
C PRO A 281 -25.60 20.65 -21.73
N LEU A 282 -26.17 21.38 -22.68
CA LEU A 282 -25.71 21.54 -24.06
C LEU A 282 -25.51 23.02 -24.35
N PHE A 283 -24.38 23.38 -24.93
CA PHE A 283 -24.03 24.75 -25.29
C PHE A 283 -23.97 24.90 -26.79
N PHE A 284 -24.41 26.05 -27.32
CA PHE A 284 -24.48 26.37 -28.75
C PHE A 284 -23.85 27.73 -29.00
N THR A 285 -23.02 27.83 -30.03
CA THR A 285 -22.42 29.09 -30.46
C THR A 285 -22.68 29.32 -31.95
N ALA A 286 -23.12 30.52 -32.30
CA ALA A 286 -23.33 30.89 -33.70
C ALA A 286 -21.96 31.00 -34.43
N GLY A 287 -21.87 30.46 -35.66
CA GLY A 287 -20.68 30.50 -36.46
C GLY A 287 -20.15 29.15 -36.89
N ALA A 288 -19.13 29.17 -37.73
CA ALA A 288 -18.49 27.94 -38.19
C ALA A 288 -17.74 27.21 -37.06
N ALA A 289 -17.72 25.88 -37.13
CA ALA A 289 -16.87 25.06 -36.25
C ALA A 289 -15.38 25.38 -36.53
N GLU A 290 -14.62 25.70 -35.51
CA GLU A 290 -13.23 26.09 -35.64
C GLU A 290 -12.35 25.51 -34.55
N ILE A 291 -11.21 24.97 -34.95
CA ILE A 291 -10.05 24.73 -34.11
C ILE A 291 -8.99 25.71 -34.62
N GLN A 292 -8.63 26.68 -33.78
CA GLN A 292 -7.64 27.70 -34.21
C GLN A 292 -6.24 27.08 -34.25
N LYS A 293 -5.38 27.69 -35.05
CA LYS A 293 -3.99 27.25 -35.14
C LYS A 293 -3.36 27.27 -33.75
N PRO A 294 -2.85 26.13 -33.26
CA PRO A 294 -2.22 26.07 -31.96
C PRO A 294 -1.01 26.98 -31.79
N VAL A 295 -0.77 27.41 -30.56
CA VAL A 295 0.33 28.30 -30.18
C VAL A 295 1.26 27.55 -29.22
N TRP A 296 2.57 27.75 -29.38
CA TRP A 296 3.62 27.20 -28.54
C TRP A 296 4.72 28.23 -28.29
N ASP A 297 5.64 27.92 -27.36
CA ASP A 297 6.78 28.77 -27.03
C ASP A 297 7.68 28.97 -28.25
N ASN A 298 7.92 30.23 -28.64
CA ASN A 298 8.75 30.60 -29.76
C ASN A 298 10.19 30.10 -29.74
N LYS A 299 10.69 29.67 -28.56
CA LYS A 299 12.01 29.02 -28.45
C LYS A 299 12.08 27.72 -29.26
N TYR A 300 10.94 27.09 -29.54
CA TYR A 300 10.80 25.90 -30.38
C TYR A 300 10.40 26.22 -31.84
N GLY A 301 10.71 27.41 -32.30
CA GLY A 301 10.40 27.85 -33.63
C GLY A 301 9.09 28.63 -33.74
N ALA A 302 9.05 29.58 -34.67
CA ALA A 302 7.84 30.34 -34.99
C ALA A 302 7.28 29.88 -36.35
N GLY A 303 5.96 29.79 -36.48
CA GLY A 303 5.33 29.53 -37.77
C GLY A 303 4.48 28.25 -37.81
N THR A 304 4.88 27.24 -38.60
CA THR A 304 4.06 26.05 -38.92
C THR A 304 4.69 24.73 -38.41
N GLU A 305 5.91 24.80 -37.92
CA GLU A 305 6.65 23.61 -37.47
C GLU A 305 7.28 23.84 -36.09
N ILE A 306 7.09 22.91 -35.17
CA ILE A 306 7.78 22.88 -33.88
C ILE A 306 9.17 22.29 -34.10
N GLN A 307 10.22 23.00 -33.71
CA GLN A 307 11.62 22.61 -33.86
C GLN A 307 12.23 22.28 -32.48
N LEU A 308 12.44 21.02 -32.24
CA LEU A 308 12.96 20.52 -30.96
C LEU A 308 14.46 20.21 -31.07
N PRO A 309 15.26 20.49 -30.01
CA PRO A 309 16.61 19.97 -29.90
C PRO A 309 16.62 18.44 -29.68
N GLY A 310 17.78 17.83 -29.86
CA GLY A 310 17.96 16.40 -29.61
C GLY A 310 17.93 15.99 -28.10
N ASP A 311 17.97 16.98 -27.21
CA ASP A 311 17.82 16.74 -25.78
C ASP A 311 16.38 16.32 -25.42
N LEU A 312 16.21 15.65 -24.27
CA LEU A 312 14.88 15.41 -23.70
C LEU A 312 14.19 16.76 -23.48
N THR A 313 13.10 16.97 -24.20
CA THR A 313 12.43 18.27 -24.26
C THR A 313 10.98 18.17 -23.87
N GLU A 314 10.59 18.91 -22.82
CA GLU A 314 9.19 19.14 -22.46
C GLU A 314 8.70 20.44 -23.09
N PHE A 315 7.51 20.42 -23.68
CA PHE A 315 6.88 21.60 -24.27
C PHE A 315 5.36 21.54 -24.20
N GLU A 316 4.73 22.70 -24.26
CA GLU A 316 3.28 22.84 -24.24
C GLU A 316 2.76 23.48 -25.52
N ILE A 317 1.55 23.09 -25.91
CA ILE A 317 0.78 23.66 -27.00
C ILE A 317 -0.56 24.14 -26.43
N GLU A 318 -0.93 25.36 -26.73
CA GLU A 318 -2.25 25.93 -26.43
C GLU A 318 -3.12 25.89 -27.67
N VAL A 319 -4.33 25.34 -27.58
CA VAL A 319 -5.30 25.23 -28.66
C VAL A 319 -6.57 25.96 -28.26
N SER A 320 -6.92 26.99 -29.00
CA SER A 320 -8.21 27.68 -28.85
C SER A 320 -9.24 27.05 -29.81
N HIS A 321 -10.42 26.79 -29.35
CA HIS A 321 -11.44 26.05 -30.08
C HIS A 321 -12.85 26.38 -29.62
N ASN A 322 -13.83 26.29 -30.50
CA ASN A 322 -15.27 26.40 -30.17
C ASN A 322 -16.03 25.04 -30.33
N ILE A 323 -15.30 23.97 -30.64
CA ILE A 323 -15.79 22.59 -30.75
C ILE A 323 -14.84 21.67 -30.01
N SER A 324 -15.31 20.51 -29.55
CA SER A 324 -14.42 19.46 -29.03
C SER A 324 -13.54 18.90 -30.16
N TYR A 325 -12.44 18.27 -29.81
CA TYR A 325 -11.56 17.59 -30.75
C TYR A 325 -10.86 16.40 -30.11
N GLU A 326 -10.46 15.45 -30.95
CA GLU A 326 -9.50 14.40 -30.56
C GLU A 326 -8.10 14.88 -30.91
N MET A 327 -7.16 14.66 -30.00
CA MET A 327 -5.75 14.94 -30.21
C MET A 327 -5.00 13.63 -30.41
N SER A 328 -4.23 13.51 -31.46
CA SER A 328 -3.41 12.35 -31.75
C SER A 328 -2.01 12.75 -32.22
N ILE A 329 -1.08 11.83 -32.13
CA ILE A 329 0.29 11.95 -32.62
C ILE A 329 0.41 11.01 -33.84
N SER A 330 1.02 11.47 -34.93
CA SER A 330 1.21 10.61 -36.11
C SER A 330 2.13 9.43 -35.82
N GLU A 331 1.92 8.31 -36.51
CA GLU A 331 2.72 7.08 -36.33
C GLU A 331 4.23 7.34 -36.48
N ASP A 332 4.63 8.29 -37.33
CA ASP A 332 6.04 8.66 -37.59
C ASP A 332 6.78 9.19 -36.36
N CYS A 333 6.05 9.67 -35.33
CA CYS A 333 6.63 10.21 -34.11
C CYS A 333 6.11 9.59 -32.81
N ALA A 334 5.22 8.61 -32.87
CA ALA A 334 4.63 7.96 -31.72
C ALA A 334 5.66 7.27 -30.79
N ASP A 335 6.80 6.88 -31.34
CA ASP A 335 7.89 6.24 -30.58
C ASP A 335 8.68 7.21 -29.71
N TRP A 336 8.70 8.49 -30.06
CA TRP A 336 9.60 9.47 -29.44
C TRP A 336 8.92 10.77 -28.94
N LEU A 337 7.67 10.98 -29.27
CA LEU A 337 6.87 12.10 -28.80
C LEU A 337 5.72 11.53 -27.96
N LYS A 338 5.64 11.91 -26.69
CA LYS A 338 4.65 11.43 -25.73
C LYS A 338 3.81 12.58 -25.22
N VAL A 339 2.55 12.29 -24.92
CA VAL A 339 1.67 13.21 -24.20
C VAL A 339 1.97 13.10 -22.73
N ALA A 340 2.35 14.20 -22.10
CA ALA A 340 2.50 14.25 -20.65
C ALA A 340 1.12 14.27 -19.96
N PRO A 341 0.97 13.72 -18.74
CA PRO A 341 -0.29 13.80 -17.99
C PRO A 341 -0.67 15.26 -17.77
N SER A 342 -1.83 15.68 -18.30
CA SER A 342 -2.30 17.06 -18.17
C SER A 342 -3.25 17.24 -16.99
N THR A 343 -3.14 18.39 -16.33
CA THR A 343 -4.11 18.85 -15.32
C THR A 343 -5.08 19.83 -15.96
N LYS A 344 -6.36 19.48 -15.93
CA LYS A 344 -7.60 20.25 -16.12
C LYS A 344 -7.61 21.37 -17.19
N ALA A 345 -8.52 21.21 -18.17
CA ALA A 345 -8.82 22.19 -19.23
C ALA A 345 -9.86 23.23 -18.80
N GLU A 346 -9.63 24.51 -19.14
CA GLU A 346 -10.68 25.55 -19.20
C GLU A 346 -11.41 25.50 -20.55
N MET A 347 -12.68 25.89 -20.57
CA MET A 347 -13.65 25.65 -21.66
C MET A 347 -13.38 26.38 -23.01
N ILE A 348 -12.33 27.18 -23.15
CA ILE A 348 -12.04 27.96 -24.41
C ILE A 348 -10.63 27.73 -24.93
N THR A 349 -9.65 27.48 -24.07
CA THR A 349 -8.27 27.19 -24.47
C THR A 349 -7.77 25.97 -23.73
N THR A 350 -7.36 24.94 -24.45
CA THR A 350 -6.83 23.71 -23.90
C THR A 350 -5.30 23.71 -24.05
N LYS A 351 -4.63 23.35 -22.94
CA LYS A 351 -3.17 23.11 -22.91
C LYS A 351 -2.87 21.63 -22.99
N HIS A 352 -1.98 21.28 -23.90
CA HIS A 352 -1.45 19.95 -24.06
C HIS A 352 0.05 19.96 -23.78
N SER A 353 0.51 19.08 -22.89
CA SER A 353 1.92 18.92 -22.56
C SER A 353 2.49 17.70 -23.27
N PHE A 354 3.71 17.83 -23.79
CA PHE A 354 4.41 16.81 -24.56
C PHE A 354 5.83 16.63 -24.04
N VAL A 355 6.35 15.44 -24.22
CA VAL A 355 7.75 15.10 -23.98
C VAL A 355 8.33 14.48 -25.25
N ALA A 356 9.40 15.05 -25.75
CA ALA A 356 10.20 14.48 -26.82
C ALA A 356 11.43 13.80 -26.24
N ASP A 357 11.60 12.53 -26.56
CA ASP A 357 12.74 11.71 -26.13
C ASP A 357 14.07 12.23 -26.67
N TYR A 358 15.16 11.87 -26.03
CA TYR A 358 16.50 12.06 -26.54
C TYR A 358 16.63 11.51 -27.96
N TYR A 359 17.31 12.27 -28.80
CA TYR A 359 17.62 11.85 -30.15
C TYR A 359 19.09 12.11 -30.47
N GLU A 360 19.86 11.04 -30.53
CA GLU A 360 21.25 11.03 -30.98
C GLU A 360 21.35 10.29 -32.33
N SER A 361 22.04 10.86 -33.28
CA SER A 361 22.26 10.23 -34.58
C SER A 361 23.59 10.65 -35.15
N SER A 362 24.45 9.68 -35.44
CA SER A 362 25.74 9.90 -36.13
C SER A 362 25.58 10.39 -37.57
N LEU A 363 24.38 10.18 -38.14
CA LEU A 363 24.07 10.65 -39.50
C LEU A 363 23.55 12.08 -39.53
N GLY A 364 23.24 12.67 -38.40
CA GLY A 364 22.75 14.05 -38.28
C GLY A 364 21.38 14.31 -38.92
N ALA A 365 20.62 13.25 -39.27
CA ALA A 365 19.31 13.38 -39.90
C ALA A 365 18.20 13.71 -38.89
N ASP A 366 17.41 14.74 -39.15
CA ASP A 366 16.25 15.08 -38.33
C ASP A 366 15.18 14.00 -38.39
N ARG A 367 14.52 13.72 -37.27
CA ARG A 367 13.26 12.95 -37.23
C ARG A 367 12.05 13.87 -37.20
N LYS A 368 10.96 13.45 -37.81
CA LYS A 368 9.78 14.27 -38.05
C LYS A 368 8.51 13.54 -37.71
N GLY A 369 7.46 14.28 -37.44
CA GLY A 369 6.12 13.77 -37.22
C GLY A 369 5.10 14.90 -37.19
N LYS A 370 3.90 14.61 -36.71
CA LYS A 370 2.80 15.56 -36.61
C LYS A 370 2.01 15.35 -35.30
N ILE A 371 1.50 16.45 -34.77
CA ILE A 371 0.43 16.49 -33.79
C ILE A 371 -0.84 16.90 -34.51
N ILE A 372 -1.93 16.17 -34.32
CA ILE A 372 -3.17 16.29 -35.07
C ILE A 372 -4.31 16.56 -34.11
N PHE A 373 -5.06 17.61 -34.34
CA PHE A 373 -6.29 17.98 -33.66
C PHE A 373 -7.44 17.83 -34.63
N ARG A 374 -8.40 16.94 -34.35
CA ARG A 374 -9.44 16.58 -35.29
C ARG A 374 -10.82 16.50 -34.63
N ASN A 375 -11.82 16.96 -35.36
CA ASN A 375 -13.21 16.68 -35.08
C ASN A 375 -13.89 16.15 -36.34
N ASP A 376 -14.28 14.89 -36.34
CA ASP A 376 -14.87 14.19 -37.48
C ASP A 376 -16.30 14.68 -37.79
N LEU A 377 -17.05 15.12 -36.75
CA LEU A 377 -18.42 15.59 -36.94
C LEU A 377 -18.50 16.83 -37.81
N TYR A 378 -17.51 17.72 -37.69
CA TYR A 378 -17.43 18.98 -38.46
C TYR A 378 -16.41 18.95 -39.58
N ASP A 379 -15.74 17.82 -39.80
CA ASP A 379 -14.64 17.68 -40.80
C ASP A 379 -13.54 18.74 -40.61
N VAL A 380 -13.24 19.08 -39.35
CA VAL A 380 -12.18 20.06 -39.02
C VAL A 380 -10.94 19.30 -38.55
N THR A 381 -9.82 19.56 -39.23
CA THR A 381 -8.51 19.01 -38.90
C THR A 381 -7.44 20.08 -38.91
N VAL A 382 -6.66 20.17 -37.80
CA VAL A 382 -5.50 21.05 -37.71
C VAL A 382 -4.27 20.19 -37.40
N GLU A 383 -3.27 20.27 -38.25
CA GLU A 383 -2.01 19.52 -38.10
C GLU A 383 -0.85 20.48 -37.81
N ILE A 384 0.06 20.07 -36.91
CA ILE A 384 1.31 20.75 -36.64
C ILE A 384 2.45 19.79 -36.92
N ALA A 385 3.36 20.20 -37.79
CA ALA A 385 4.59 19.44 -37.98
C ALA A 385 5.51 19.58 -36.78
N VAL A 386 6.15 18.51 -36.41
CA VAL A 386 7.17 18.47 -35.35
C VAL A 386 8.45 17.89 -35.94
N ARG A 387 9.56 18.59 -35.70
CA ARG A 387 10.88 18.16 -36.12
C ARG A 387 11.83 18.16 -34.93
N GLN A 388 12.58 17.07 -34.75
CA GLN A 388 13.66 17.05 -33.77
C GLN A 388 15.01 16.85 -34.46
N THR A 389 15.93 17.76 -34.15
CA THR A 389 17.32 17.70 -34.67
C THR A 389 18.16 16.86 -33.70
N PRO A 390 18.93 15.87 -34.19
CA PRO A 390 19.70 15.02 -33.35
C PRO A 390 20.90 15.72 -32.69
N ILE A 391 21.29 15.23 -31.53
CA ILE A 391 22.64 15.43 -31.02
C ILE A 391 23.57 14.54 -31.87
N VAL A 392 24.60 15.13 -32.48
CA VAL A 392 25.63 14.35 -33.17
C VAL A 392 26.77 14.07 -32.20
N PRO A 393 26.94 12.81 -31.73
CA PRO A 393 27.97 12.47 -30.78
C PRO A 393 29.36 12.62 -31.39
N SER A 394 30.32 13.13 -30.62
CA SER A 394 31.71 13.30 -31.06
C SER A 394 32.54 12.02 -30.97
N GLY A 395 31.92 10.88 -30.58
CA GLY A 395 32.57 9.56 -30.40
C GLY A 395 31.58 8.42 -30.19
N PRO A 396 32.03 7.20 -29.92
CA PRO A 396 31.16 6.07 -29.64
C PRO A 396 30.30 6.35 -28.42
N VAL A 397 28.98 6.21 -28.56
CA VAL A 397 28.03 6.32 -27.43
C VAL A 397 28.08 5.02 -26.64
N VAL A 398 28.47 5.12 -25.37
CA VAL A 398 28.37 4.01 -24.42
C VAL A 398 27.08 4.20 -23.62
N PRO A 399 26.12 3.29 -23.73
CA PRO A 399 24.87 3.43 -22.97
C PRO A 399 25.14 3.41 -21.46
N GLY A 400 24.56 4.38 -20.74
CA GLY A 400 24.71 4.50 -19.29
C GLY A 400 24.74 5.96 -18.82
N ILE A 401 24.74 6.14 -17.51
CA ILE A 401 24.79 7.46 -16.85
C ILE A 401 26.24 7.79 -16.54
N SER A 402 26.76 8.86 -17.10
CA SER A 402 28.16 9.27 -16.95
C SER A 402 28.35 10.63 -16.28
N THR A 403 27.30 11.44 -16.19
CA THR A 403 27.34 12.80 -15.60
C THR A 403 26.12 13.08 -14.73
N GLY A 404 26.19 14.12 -13.90
CA GLY A 404 25.04 14.61 -13.17
C GLY A 404 23.88 15.06 -14.09
N ALA A 405 24.23 15.62 -15.25
CA ALA A 405 23.24 15.99 -16.28
C ALA A 405 22.55 14.77 -16.86
N ASP A 406 23.26 13.65 -17.11
CA ASP A 406 22.64 12.39 -17.54
C ASP A 406 21.68 11.85 -16.46
N LEU A 407 22.05 11.95 -15.19
CA LEU A 407 21.19 11.49 -14.08
C LEU A 407 19.91 12.32 -13.98
N VAL A 408 20.00 13.64 -14.15
CA VAL A 408 18.83 14.54 -14.21
C VAL A 408 17.94 14.20 -15.42
N ALA A 409 18.55 13.97 -16.56
CA ALA A 409 17.83 13.63 -17.77
C ALA A 409 17.14 12.25 -17.64
N PHE A 410 17.79 11.28 -17.01
CA PHE A 410 17.19 10.00 -16.67
C PHE A 410 15.99 10.16 -15.72
N ALA A 411 16.13 11.00 -14.67
CA ALA A 411 15.01 11.29 -13.76
C ALA A 411 13.80 11.89 -14.50
N LYS A 412 14.04 12.83 -15.38
CA LYS A 412 12.98 13.40 -16.22
C LYS A 412 12.33 12.39 -17.14
N ALA A 413 13.13 11.51 -17.76
CA ALA A 413 12.61 10.46 -18.64
C ALA A 413 11.67 9.53 -17.88
N VAL A 414 12.07 9.04 -16.70
CA VAL A 414 11.20 8.20 -15.86
C VAL A 414 9.92 8.94 -15.49
N ASN A 415 10.03 10.16 -14.97
CA ASN A 415 8.90 10.94 -14.48
C ASN A 415 7.88 11.32 -15.56
N SER A 416 8.31 11.42 -16.81
CA SER A 416 7.47 11.75 -17.96
C SER A 416 7.03 10.52 -18.77
N GLY A 417 7.48 9.32 -18.41
CA GLY A 417 7.22 8.10 -19.18
C GLY A 417 7.96 8.01 -20.50
N ALA A 418 9.02 8.82 -20.68
CA ALA A 418 9.87 8.79 -21.86
C ALA A 418 10.80 7.58 -21.85
N SER A 419 11.43 7.25 -23.02
CA SER A 419 12.32 6.11 -23.14
C SER A 419 13.58 6.27 -22.30
N THR A 420 13.95 5.21 -21.59
CA THR A 420 15.18 5.12 -20.78
C THR A 420 16.28 4.29 -21.43
N SER A 421 16.08 3.83 -22.68
CA SER A 421 16.95 2.88 -23.38
C SER A 421 18.40 3.37 -23.56
N ARG A 422 18.61 4.68 -23.71
CA ARG A 422 19.97 5.25 -23.86
C ARG A 422 20.89 5.02 -22.63
N TRP A 423 20.30 4.82 -21.46
CA TRP A 423 21.05 4.54 -20.23
C TRP A 423 21.14 3.06 -19.88
N GLN A 424 20.58 2.20 -20.74
CA GLN A 424 20.52 0.76 -20.51
C GLN A 424 21.63 0.03 -21.26
N ASN A 425 22.29 -0.89 -20.58
CA ASN A 425 23.22 -1.84 -21.19
C ASN A 425 22.46 -2.91 -22.01
N GLU A 426 23.19 -3.85 -22.63
CA GLU A 426 22.58 -4.93 -23.44
C GLU A 426 21.63 -5.84 -22.65
N ALA A 427 21.74 -5.89 -21.32
CA ALA A 427 20.84 -6.64 -20.44
C ALA A 427 19.58 -5.85 -20.04
N GLY A 428 19.42 -4.60 -20.53
CA GLY A 428 18.31 -3.73 -20.17
C GLY A 428 18.44 -3.08 -18.79
N GLU A 429 19.61 -3.12 -18.18
CA GLU A 429 19.88 -2.46 -16.89
C GLU A 429 20.35 -1.02 -17.12
N VAL A 430 19.77 -0.07 -16.42
CA VAL A 430 20.31 1.29 -16.30
C VAL A 430 21.61 1.22 -15.49
N VAL A 431 22.71 1.72 -16.04
CA VAL A 431 24.03 1.56 -15.42
C VAL A 431 24.73 2.90 -15.20
N LEU A 432 25.49 3.02 -14.11
CA LEU A 432 26.49 4.07 -13.97
C LEU A 432 27.77 3.66 -14.71
N LEU A 433 28.40 4.61 -15.38
CA LEU A 433 29.67 4.37 -16.11
C LEU A 433 30.89 4.83 -15.29
N ASN A 434 30.70 5.67 -14.31
CA ASN A 434 31.68 6.20 -13.36
C ASN A 434 30.98 6.83 -12.16
N ASP A 435 31.75 7.36 -11.22
CA ASP A 435 31.22 8.18 -10.13
C ASP A 435 30.52 9.42 -10.70
N ILE A 436 29.35 9.75 -10.14
CA ILE A 436 28.56 10.92 -10.48
C ILE A 436 28.74 11.98 -9.39
N ASP A 437 29.23 13.14 -9.77
CA ASP A 437 29.39 14.29 -8.85
C ASP A 437 28.25 15.30 -9.07
N LEU A 438 27.47 15.51 -8.01
CA LEU A 438 26.34 16.44 -7.97
C LEU A 438 26.65 17.73 -7.17
N THR A 439 27.93 17.98 -6.87
CA THR A 439 28.34 19.16 -6.12
C THR A 439 27.81 20.45 -6.75
N GLY A 440 27.11 21.25 -5.95
CA GLY A 440 26.46 22.50 -6.40
C GLY A 440 25.02 22.31 -6.87
N MET A 441 24.50 21.09 -6.98
CA MET A 441 23.10 20.80 -7.26
C MET A 441 22.31 20.76 -5.93
N THR A 442 21.60 21.82 -5.62
CA THR A 442 20.79 21.92 -4.38
C THR A 442 19.33 21.52 -4.59
N GLU A 443 18.87 21.54 -5.81
CA GLU A 443 17.51 21.11 -6.20
C GLU A 443 17.59 19.76 -6.92
N TRP A 444 16.80 18.83 -6.46
CA TRP A 444 16.70 17.50 -7.04
C TRP A 444 15.22 17.10 -7.21
N THR A 445 14.87 16.66 -8.41
CA THR A 445 13.58 16.00 -8.63
C THR A 445 13.79 14.50 -8.53
N PRO A 446 13.20 13.82 -7.55
CA PRO A 446 13.37 12.38 -7.38
C PRO A 446 12.98 11.57 -8.62
N ILE A 447 13.69 10.46 -8.86
CA ILE A 447 13.37 9.52 -9.92
C ILE A 447 12.11 8.75 -9.51
N GLY A 448 11.05 8.85 -10.30
CA GLY A 448 9.76 8.26 -9.96
C GLY A 448 8.96 9.11 -8.99
N SER A 449 7.66 9.11 -9.12
CA SER A 449 6.76 9.99 -8.36
C SER A 449 5.53 9.28 -7.82
N GLY A 450 4.95 9.86 -6.78
CA GLY A 450 3.72 9.42 -6.15
C GLY A 450 3.22 10.43 -5.13
N THR A 451 1.96 10.30 -4.72
CA THR A 451 1.30 11.16 -3.74
C THR A 451 0.72 10.35 -2.60
N ALA A 452 0.56 10.97 -1.43
CA ALA A 452 -0.09 10.33 -0.29
C ALA A 452 -1.59 10.19 -0.52
N LYS A 453 -2.13 9.00 -0.16
CA LYS A 453 -3.56 8.69 -0.22
C LYS A 453 -4.18 8.49 1.17
N GLY A 454 -3.36 8.31 2.15
CA GLY A 454 -3.70 7.99 3.54
C GLY A 454 -2.47 7.45 4.27
N THR A 455 -2.61 6.91 5.47
CA THR A 455 -1.48 6.44 6.26
C THR A 455 -1.35 4.92 6.22
N PRO A 456 -0.25 4.35 5.80
CA PRO A 456 0.81 4.79 4.88
C PRO A 456 0.57 4.27 3.44
N ALA A 457 -0.41 4.81 2.76
CA ALA A 457 -0.73 4.45 1.38
C ALA A 457 -0.34 5.59 0.42
N TYR A 458 0.13 5.21 -0.77
CA TYR A 458 0.53 6.13 -1.81
C TYR A 458 -0.10 5.75 -3.15
N ASP A 459 -0.51 6.74 -3.92
CA ASP A 459 -0.83 6.58 -5.34
C ASP A 459 0.46 6.83 -6.14
N LEU A 460 0.97 5.81 -6.80
CA LEU A 460 2.18 5.91 -7.60
C LEU A 460 1.80 6.44 -9.00
N VAL A 461 2.37 7.57 -9.38
CA VAL A 461 2.05 8.26 -10.63
C VAL A 461 2.97 7.80 -11.76
N ALA A 462 4.28 7.88 -11.52
CA ALA A 462 5.32 7.47 -12.46
C ALA A 462 6.46 6.79 -11.70
N PRO A 463 6.23 5.60 -11.10
CA PRO A 463 7.27 4.92 -10.33
C PRO A 463 8.39 4.43 -11.26
N PHE A 464 9.62 4.44 -10.76
CA PHE A 464 10.69 3.73 -11.46
C PHE A 464 10.41 2.22 -11.41
N SER A 465 10.43 1.60 -12.58
CA SER A 465 10.34 0.15 -12.77
C SER A 465 11.49 -0.32 -13.67
N GLY A 466 12.17 -1.37 -13.27
CA GLY A 466 13.32 -1.90 -14.00
C GLY A 466 14.54 -2.08 -13.12
N VAL A 467 15.72 -2.21 -13.71
CA VAL A 467 16.98 -2.45 -12.97
C VAL A 467 17.87 -1.22 -13.05
N PHE A 468 18.26 -0.69 -11.88
CA PHE A 468 19.30 0.34 -11.75
C PHE A 468 20.54 -0.32 -11.08
N ASN A 469 21.61 -0.42 -11.83
CA ASN A 469 22.85 -1.03 -11.38
C ASN A 469 23.95 0.03 -11.28
N GLY A 470 24.31 0.39 -10.05
CA GLY A 470 25.39 1.36 -9.79
C GLY A 470 26.79 0.86 -10.16
N GLN A 471 26.95 -0.43 -10.46
CA GLN A 471 28.24 -1.07 -10.79
C GLN A 471 29.35 -0.82 -9.75
N GLY A 472 28.98 -0.48 -8.52
CA GLY A 472 29.91 -0.10 -7.44
C GLY A 472 30.36 1.36 -7.47
N PHE A 473 29.92 2.15 -8.45
CA PHE A 473 30.17 3.59 -8.51
C PHE A 473 29.34 4.37 -7.50
N ALA A 474 29.79 5.60 -7.23
CA ALA A 474 29.18 6.50 -6.28
C ALA A 474 28.38 7.63 -6.96
N ILE A 475 27.26 8.00 -6.34
CA ILE A 475 26.58 9.29 -6.57
C ILE A 475 26.86 10.16 -5.35
N LYS A 476 27.63 11.23 -5.50
CA LYS A 476 28.16 12.05 -4.39
C LYS A 476 27.93 13.55 -4.61
N GLY A 477 28.23 14.37 -3.59
CA GLY A 477 28.00 15.82 -3.61
C GLY A 477 26.54 16.17 -3.37
N ILE A 478 25.81 15.32 -2.64
CA ILE A 478 24.39 15.45 -2.40
C ILE A 478 24.15 16.49 -1.29
N GLN A 479 23.52 17.62 -1.64
CA GLN A 479 23.11 18.69 -0.71
C GLN A 479 21.69 19.15 -1.05
N TRP A 480 20.75 18.18 -1.05
CA TRP A 480 19.39 18.47 -1.49
C TRP A 480 18.54 19.05 -0.38
N VAL A 481 17.72 20.04 -0.73
CA VAL A 481 16.75 20.65 0.19
C VAL A 481 15.34 20.44 -0.38
N PHE A 482 14.52 19.69 0.34
CA PHE A 482 13.13 19.49 -0.04
C PHE A 482 12.21 20.34 0.85
N ASN A 483 11.55 21.32 0.23
CA ASN A 483 10.49 22.07 0.89
C ASN A 483 9.17 21.29 0.71
N VAL A 484 8.63 20.78 1.82
CA VAL A 484 7.42 19.94 1.80
C VAL A 484 6.13 20.74 1.95
N THR A 485 6.19 22.05 2.08
CA THR A 485 5.01 22.91 2.19
C THR A 485 4.31 22.99 0.84
N ASP A 486 3.02 22.70 0.80
CA ASP A 486 2.14 22.83 -0.36
C ASP A 486 2.62 22.08 -1.64
N THR A 487 3.40 21.02 -1.47
CA THR A 487 3.87 20.23 -2.60
C THR A 487 2.95 19.03 -2.88
N PRO A 488 2.69 18.70 -4.16
CA PRO A 488 1.93 17.51 -4.52
C PRO A 488 2.71 16.20 -4.32
N SER A 489 4.06 16.25 -4.28
CA SER A 489 4.92 15.10 -4.06
C SER A 489 5.29 14.98 -2.59
N HIS A 490 5.20 13.77 -2.07
CA HIS A 490 5.46 13.45 -0.66
C HIS A 490 6.54 12.37 -0.51
N LEU A 491 7.23 12.02 -1.60
CA LEU A 491 8.21 10.94 -1.69
C LEU A 491 9.56 11.50 -2.12
N TYR A 492 10.56 11.42 -1.25
CA TYR A 492 11.86 12.06 -1.45
C TYR A 492 13.04 11.11 -1.24
N GLY A 493 14.05 11.26 -2.07
CA GLY A 493 15.29 10.49 -2.10
C GLY A 493 15.95 10.59 -3.47
N LEU A 494 16.92 9.73 -3.78
CA LEU A 494 17.38 9.55 -5.15
C LEU A 494 16.20 9.10 -6.02
N PHE A 495 15.46 8.10 -5.53
CA PHE A 495 14.16 7.71 -6.07
C PHE A 495 13.04 8.26 -5.18
N GLY A 496 12.00 8.84 -5.78
CA GLY A 496 10.78 9.17 -5.06
C GLY A 496 9.93 7.92 -4.86
N ALA A 497 9.62 7.23 -5.95
CA ALA A 497 8.81 6.02 -5.97
C ALA A 497 9.44 4.91 -6.82
N MET A 498 9.39 3.68 -6.30
CA MET A 498 9.82 2.47 -7.00
C MET A 498 8.72 1.42 -6.93
N LYS A 499 8.50 0.71 -8.05
CA LYS A 499 7.59 -0.43 -8.14
C LYS A 499 8.11 -1.45 -9.14
N ASP A 500 8.10 -2.73 -8.74
CA ASP A 500 8.60 -3.83 -9.56
C ASP A 500 10.04 -3.57 -10.07
N ALA A 501 10.87 -2.95 -9.21
CA ALA A 501 12.20 -2.45 -9.54
C ALA A 501 13.31 -3.20 -8.79
N THR A 502 14.50 -3.17 -9.35
CA THR A 502 15.74 -3.62 -8.68
C THR A 502 16.76 -2.48 -8.66
N VAL A 503 17.26 -2.13 -7.47
CA VAL A 503 18.42 -1.23 -7.33
C VAL A 503 19.55 -1.98 -6.67
N LYS A 504 20.72 -1.98 -7.31
CA LYS A 504 21.84 -2.78 -6.83
C LYS A 504 23.20 -2.11 -7.03
N ASN A 505 24.18 -2.54 -6.22
CA ASN A 505 25.60 -2.20 -6.33
C ASN A 505 25.86 -0.68 -6.43
N LEU A 506 25.28 0.09 -5.50
CA LEU A 506 25.36 1.55 -5.51
C LEU A 506 25.98 2.09 -4.21
N VAL A 507 26.91 3.01 -4.35
CA VAL A 507 27.36 3.87 -3.24
C VAL A 507 26.60 5.20 -3.36
N LEU A 508 25.87 5.58 -2.31
CA LEU A 508 25.11 6.82 -2.28
C LEU A 508 25.72 7.77 -1.27
N GLY A 509 26.18 8.91 -1.76
CA GLY A 509 26.81 9.96 -0.99
C GLY A 509 28.26 9.73 -0.60
N ALA A 510 28.85 10.79 -0.12
CA ALA A 510 30.14 10.86 0.56
C ALA A 510 29.96 11.41 1.97
N GLU A 511 31.03 11.45 2.77
CA GLU A 511 31.02 12.09 4.10
C GLU A 511 30.60 13.56 3.98
N GLY A 512 29.58 13.97 4.75
CA GLY A 512 29.02 15.31 4.74
C GLY A 512 27.86 15.51 3.76
N ASP A 513 27.52 14.54 2.92
CA ASP A 513 26.37 14.60 2.05
C ASP A 513 25.06 14.50 2.86
N GLN A 514 24.06 15.32 2.48
CA GLN A 514 22.85 15.48 3.28
C GLN A 514 21.63 15.78 2.44
N ILE A 515 20.51 15.22 2.86
CA ILE A 515 19.16 15.60 2.46
C ILE A 515 18.53 16.36 3.62
N THR A 516 18.08 17.59 3.36
CA THR A 516 17.41 18.44 4.34
C THR A 516 15.94 18.62 3.99
N ILE A 517 15.06 18.34 4.94
CA ILE A 517 13.62 18.56 4.82
C ILE A 517 13.26 19.83 5.54
N VAL A 518 12.55 20.74 4.86
CA VAL A 518 12.05 22.01 5.42
C VAL A 518 10.55 22.16 5.13
N GLY A 519 9.85 22.89 6.00
CA GLY A 519 8.42 23.11 5.87
C GLY A 519 7.57 22.06 6.59
N SER A 520 6.25 22.24 6.51
CA SER A 520 5.25 21.33 7.08
C SER A 520 4.21 20.96 6.02
N ASN A 521 3.70 19.73 6.10
CA ASN A 521 2.67 19.24 5.20
C ASN A 521 1.68 18.36 5.99
N PRO A 522 0.35 18.54 5.84
CA PRO A 522 -0.67 17.74 6.52
C PRO A 522 -0.73 16.29 6.02
N ASN A 523 -0.06 15.98 4.92
CA ASN A 523 -0.06 14.66 4.31
C ASN A 523 1.15 13.82 4.75
N VAL A 524 1.10 12.53 4.49
CA VAL A 524 2.18 11.59 4.77
C VAL A 524 3.40 11.90 3.91
N ILE A 525 4.56 12.07 4.55
CA ILE A 525 5.83 12.34 3.89
C ILE A 525 6.76 11.16 4.15
N ALA A 526 7.36 10.61 3.10
CA ALA A 526 8.34 9.55 3.20
C ALA A 526 9.67 9.97 2.56
N VAL A 527 10.73 9.88 3.33
CA VAL A 527 12.08 10.28 2.93
C VAL A 527 13.06 9.15 3.24
N GLY A 528 13.86 8.80 2.25
CA GLY A 528 15.05 7.98 2.42
C GLY A 528 16.13 8.46 1.47
N ALA A 529 17.41 8.29 1.83
CA ALA A 529 18.46 8.72 0.92
C ALA A 529 18.36 8.04 -0.44
N LEU A 530 18.05 6.73 -0.45
CA LEU A 530 17.83 5.98 -1.68
C LEU A 530 16.42 6.17 -2.22
N VAL A 531 15.39 5.93 -1.40
CA VAL A 531 14.01 5.92 -1.89
C VAL A 531 13.00 6.43 -0.85
N GLY A 532 12.05 7.25 -1.31
CA GLY A 532 10.92 7.66 -0.48
C GLY A 532 9.96 6.50 -0.21
N HIS A 533 9.49 5.84 -1.27
CA HIS A 533 8.62 4.66 -1.18
C HIS A 533 9.00 3.59 -2.21
N ALA A 534 9.05 2.34 -1.78
CA ALA A 534 9.23 1.20 -2.68
C ALA A 534 8.23 0.08 -2.38
N GLU A 535 7.68 -0.50 -3.44
CA GLU A 535 6.83 -1.69 -3.37
C GLU A 535 7.24 -2.72 -4.44
N SER A 536 7.02 -4.01 -4.15
CA SER A 536 7.32 -5.13 -5.07
C SER A 536 8.74 -5.07 -5.65
N SER A 537 9.71 -4.63 -4.85
CA SER A 537 11.04 -4.26 -5.34
C SER A 537 12.17 -4.97 -4.61
N THR A 538 13.36 -4.94 -5.20
CA THR A 538 14.58 -5.55 -4.67
C THR A 538 15.68 -4.48 -4.49
N ILE A 539 16.34 -4.45 -3.34
CA ILE A 539 17.42 -3.50 -3.01
C ILE A 539 18.62 -4.28 -2.48
N LEU A 540 19.73 -4.28 -3.21
CA LEU A 540 20.91 -5.11 -2.92
C LEU A 540 22.20 -4.31 -3.04
N GLY A 541 23.19 -4.57 -2.18
CA GLY A 541 24.55 -4.01 -2.29
C GLY A 541 24.57 -2.48 -2.24
N ILE A 542 23.81 -1.87 -1.30
CA ILE A 542 23.76 -0.42 -1.13
C ILE A 542 24.65 0.01 0.03
N SER A 543 25.48 1.04 -0.21
CA SER A 543 26.20 1.75 0.84
C SER A 543 25.79 3.22 0.88
N ASN A 544 24.96 3.60 1.85
CA ASN A 544 24.49 4.96 2.01
C ASN A 544 25.34 5.76 3.01
N ASN A 545 25.90 6.90 2.56
CA ASN A 545 26.61 7.87 3.40
C ASN A 545 25.83 9.18 3.58
N VAL A 546 24.69 9.32 2.93
CA VAL A 546 23.88 10.55 2.98
C VAL A 546 23.11 10.61 4.29
N SER A 547 23.24 11.71 5.00
CA SER A 547 22.41 11.98 6.17
C SER A 547 21.03 12.51 5.77
N VAL A 548 19.99 12.14 6.52
CA VAL A 548 18.62 12.65 6.35
C VAL A 548 18.27 13.52 7.57
N VAL A 549 18.03 14.82 7.34
CA VAL A 549 17.85 15.80 8.40
C VAL A 549 16.54 16.56 8.20
N LEU A 550 15.70 16.59 9.22
CA LEU A 550 14.54 17.47 9.31
C LEU A 550 14.96 18.77 10.04
N ALA A 551 14.79 19.92 9.39
CA ALA A 551 15.23 21.22 9.93
C ALA A 551 14.34 21.72 11.07
N ASP A 552 14.97 22.44 12.03
CA ASP A 552 14.47 22.74 13.37
C ASP A 552 13.19 23.60 13.50
N LYS A 553 12.78 24.34 12.50
CA LYS A 553 11.79 25.41 12.75
C LYS A 553 10.43 25.20 12.12
N ASN A 554 10.27 24.26 11.21
CA ASN A 554 9.07 24.18 10.37
C ASN A 554 8.36 22.83 10.45
N ALA A 555 8.82 21.93 11.29
CA ALA A 555 8.16 20.64 11.51
C ALA A 555 7.03 20.78 12.54
N GLU A 556 6.04 21.61 12.24
CA GLU A 556 4.75 21.48 12.88
C GLU A 556 4.12 20.18 12.38
N VAL A 557 4.13 19.16 13.22
CA VAL A 557 3.29 17.98 12.98
C VAL A 557 1.85 18.47 13.11
N PRO A 558 1.01 18.37 12.08
CA PRO A 558 -0.36 18.86 12.12
C PRO A 558 -1.14 18.22 13.27
N GLY A 559 -1.75 19.04 14.09
CA GLY A 559 -2.11 18.72 15.45
C GLY A 559 -3.43 18.05 15.72
N ASP A 560 -4.23 17.61 14.72
CA ASP A 560 -5.61 17.21 14.98
C ASP A 560 -5.90 15.71 14.81
N ASN A 561 -4.93 14.90 14.38
CA ASN A 561 -5.09 13.45 14.31
C ASN A 561 -3.97 12.73 15.06
N PRO A 562 -4.20 12.27 16.30
CA PRO A 562 -3.18 11.58 17.09
C PRO A 562 -2.73 10.23 16.48
N ASP A 563 -3.49 9.66 15.56
CA ASP A 563 -3.17 8.39 14.91
C ASP A 563 -2.48 8.56 13.55
N ALA A 564 -2.34 9.78 13.03
CA ALA A 564 -1.72 10.04 11.75
C ALA A 564 -0.20 9.89 11.80
N THR A 565 0.32 8.89 11.12
CA THR A 565 1.76 8.71 10.89
C THR A 565 2.16 9.59 9.71
N LEU A 566 2.66 10.79 9.99
CA LEU A 566 2.84 11.80 8.95
C LEU A 566 4.26 11.87 8.39
N MET A 567 5.28 11.53 9.16
CA MET A 567 6.67 11.61 8.71
C MET A 567 7.39 10.27 8.87
N MET A 568 8.03 9.83 7.79
CA MET A 568 8.78 8.59 7.72
C MET A 568 10.17 8.90 7.20
N LEU A 569 11.15 8.97 8.11
CA LEU A 569 12.54 9.34 7.82
C LEU A 569 13.43 8.13 8.01
N GLY A 570 13.94 7.58 6.92
CA GLY A 570 14.88 6.45 6.92
C GLY A 570 16.22 6.82 6.30
N GLY A 571 17.29 6.23 6.79
CA GLY A 571 18.61 6.43 6.20
C GLY A 571 18.67 5.92 4.76
N VAL A 572 17.99 4.82 4.46
CA VAL A 572 17.91 4.25 3.11
C VAL A 572 16.54 4.48 2.49
N ALA A 573 15.48 4.18 3.21
CA ALA A 573 14.12 4.27 2.69
C ALA A 573 13.13 4.88 3.69
N GLY A 574 12.19 5.68 3.20
CA GLY A 574 11.06 6.15 3.98
C GLY A 574 10.08 5.01 4.28
N THR A 575 9.60 4.34 3.24
CA THR A 575 8.64 3.24 3.38
C THR A 575 8.90 2.09 2.42
N PHE A 576 8.65 0.86 2.91
CA PHE A 576 8.57 -0.34 2.09
C PHE A 576 7.19 -0.97 2.18
N ARG A 577 6.69 -1.47 1.05
CA ARG A 577 5.46 -2.27 0.97
C ARG A 577 5.74 -3.62 0.32
N ALA A 578 5.28 -4.69 0.96
CA ALA A 578 5.48 -6.05 0.46
C ALA A 578 4.87 -6.29 -0.95
N PRO A 579 5.48 -7.17 -1.77
CA PRO A 579 6.73 -7.89 -1.47
C PRO A 579 7.98 -7.02 -1.57
N MET A 580 8.96 -7.26 -0.69
CA MET A 580 10.25 -6.58 -0.76
C MET A 580 11.37 -7.56 -0.42
N THR A 581 12.50 -7.45 -1.15
CA THR A 581 13.75 -8.11 -0.80
C THR A 581 14.83 -7.04 -0.59
N VAL A 582 15.37 -6.94 0.62
CA VAL A 582 16.34 -5.89 0.97
C VAL A 582 17.58 -6.54 1.61
N GLY A 583 18.69 -6.42 0.93
CA GLY A 583 19.97 -6.98 1.34
C GLY A 583 20.08 -8.50 1.16
N SER A 584 21.28 -8.97 1.16
CA SER A 584 21.69 -10.37 1.20
C SER A 584 23.09 -10.49 1.79
N LYS A 585 23.55 -11.71 2.06
CA LYS A 585 24.88 -11.95 2.61
C LYS A 585 26.01 -11.38 1.74
N ASP A 586 25.86 -11.51 0.43
CA ASP A 586 26.88 -11.10 -0.53
C ASP A 586 26.67 -9.63 -0.97
N GLU A 587 25.45 -9.11 -0.89
CA GLU A 587 25.06 -7.75 -1.29
C GLU A 587 24.29 -7.05 -0.16
N PRO A 588 24.96 -6.77 0.98
CA PRO A 588 24.30 -6.16 2.14
C PRO A 588 23.88 -4.72 1.88
N VAL A 589 22.89 -4.26 2.63
CA VAL A 589 22.48 -2.85 2.68
C VAL A 589 23.07 -2.20 3.92
N LYS A 590 23.83 -1.11 3.74
CA LYS A 590 24.54 -0.41 4.80
C LYS A 590 24.17 1.06 4.83
N ASN A 591 23.83 1.56 6.01
CA ASN A 591 23.62 2.98 6.26
C ASN A 591 24.73 3.52 7.17
N PHE A 592 25.46 4.52 6.71
CA PHE A 592 26.44 5.29 7.48
C PHE A 592 25.94 6.72 7.78
N GLY A 593 24.93 7.18 7.04
CA GLY A 593 24.34 8.50 7.24
C GLY A 593 23.51 8.59 8.52
N THR A 594 23.58 9.72 9.18
CA THR A 594 22.73 10.03 10.35
C THR A 594 21.30 10.34 9.92
N VAL A 595 20.33 9.85 10.66
CA VAL A 595 18.92 10.24 10.49
C VAL A 595 18.52 11.09 11.70
N LYS A 596 18.36 12.37 11.46
CA LYS A 596 18.17 13.35 12.52
C LYS A 596 16.93 14.19 12.29
N THR A 597 16.13 14.33 13.35
CA THR A 597 15.07 15.33 13.38
C THR A 597 15.51 16.50 14.26
N GLY A 598 15.19 17.72 13.85
CA GLY A 598 15.39 18.88 14.69
C GLY A 598 14.45 18.89 15.90
N ALA A 599 14.69 19.82 16.83
CA ALA A 599 13.83 20.00 17.98
C ALA A 599 12.41 20.40 17.56
N ILE A 600 11.47 19.48 17.73
CA ILE A 600 10.06 19.73 17.44
C ILE A 600 9.47 20.52 18.62
N THR A 601 9.03 21.73 18.36
CA THR A 601 8.51 22.64 19.40
C THR A 601 7.00 22.52 19.61
N ASN A 602 6.25 21.92 18.69
CA ASN A 602 4.80 21.77 18.85
C ASN A 602 4.45 20.45 19.55
N THR A 603 4.15 20.56 20.83
CA THR A 603 3.83 19.44 21.71
C THR A 603 2.35 19.36 22.07
N ALA A 604 1.51 20.22 21.50
CA ALA A 604 0.11 20.34 21.91
C ALA A 604 -0.70 19.04 21.77
N ASN A 605 -0.34 18.18 20.79
CA ASN A 605 -1.11 16.95 20.50
C ASN A 605 -0.25 15.67 20.37
N GLY A 606 0.87 15.61 21.07
CA GLY A 606 1.52 14.33 21.33
C GLY A 606 2.24 13.63 20.19
N GLY A 607 2.54 14.29 19.07
CA GLY A 607 3.54 13.89 18.06
C GLY A 607 3.71 12.39 17.77
N THR A 608 2.65 11.63 17.55
CA THR A 608 2.73 10.19 17.25
C THR A 608 3.17 9.91 15.82
N GLY A 609 3.14 10.93 14.98
CA GLY A 609 3.28 10.86 13.55
C GLY A 609 4.67 10.59 12.99
N MET A 610 5.73 10.42 13.80
CA MET A 610 7.08 10.23 13.29
C MET A 610 7.55 8.79 13.42
N ASN A 611 8.13 8.28 12.32
CA ASN A 611 8.91 7.05 12.31
C ASN A 611 10.29 7.37 11.75
N VAL A 612 11.32 7.08 12.54
CA VAL A 612 12.70 7.42 12.20
C VAL A 612 13.55 6.16 12.33
N ALA A 613 14.39 5.88 11.35
CA ALA A 613 15.25 4.69 11.40
C ALA A 613 16.52 4.83 10.59
N GLY A 614 17.52 4.01 10.96
CA GLY A 614 18.75 3.95 10.21
C GLY A 614 18.59 3.36 8.81
N VAL A 615 17.69 2.41 8.59
CA VAL A 615 17.47 1.82 7.27
C VAL A 615 16.10 2.19 6.71
N VAL A 616 15.01 1.73 7.29
CA VAL A 616 13.66 2.04 6.80
C VAL A 616 12.74 2.52 7.92
N ALA A 617 12.08 3.65 7.69
CA ALA A 617 11.23 4.23 8.73
C ALA A 617 9.96 3.42 8.97
N PHE A 618 9.33 2.89 7.92
CA PHE A 618 8.07 2.16 8.04
C PHE A 618 7.96 1.01 7.05
N THR A 619 7.47 -0.15 7.50
CA THR A 619 7.16 -1.27 6.62
C THR A 619 5.66 -1.55 6.59
N VAL A 620 5.13 -1.81 5.40
CA VAL A 620 3.72 -2.17 5.16
C VAL A 620 3.66 -3.61 4.68
N GLY A 621 3.17 -4.50 5.53
CA GLY A 621 2.92 -5.88 5.14
C GLY A 621 1.68 -6.00 4.25
N VAL A 622 1.62 -7.04 3.44
CA VAL A 622 0.48 -7.39 2.60
C VAL A 622 0.07 -8.81 2.94
N LYS A 623 -1.22 -9.10 2.92
CA LYS A 623 -1.78 -10.42 3.24
C LYS A 623 -1.08 -11.52 2.44
N ASP A 624 -0.61 -12.57 3.12
CA ASP A 624 0.02 -13.76 2.53
C ASP A 624 1.27 -13.48 1.70
N ILE A 625 1.88 -12.28 1.85
CA ILE A 625 3.06 -11.87 1.11
C ILE A 625 4.21 -11.58 2.06
N GLU A 626 5.39 -12.10 1.73
CA GLU A 626 6.61 -11.90 2.51
C GLU A 626 7.34 -10.62 2.13
N MET A 627 7.82 -9.91 3.14
CA MET A 627 8.85 -8.88 3.03
C MET A 627 10.04 -9.32 3.85
N LYS A 628 11.24 -9.32 3.24
CA LYS A 628 12.47 -9.71 3.92
C LYS A 628 13.51 -8.60 3.87
N LEU A 629 13.98 -8.20 5.06
CA LEU A 629 15.17 -7.37 5.26
C LEU A 629 16.24 -8.28 5.86
N ASP A 630 17.33 -8.50 5.12
CA ASP A 630 18.37 -9.45 5.49
C ASP A 630 19.75 -8.80 5.28
N TYR A 631 20.66 -8.98 6.22
CA TYR A 631 22.00 -8.34 6.20
C TYR A 631 21.92 -6.81 5.99
N CYS A 632 21.01 -6.16 6.74
CA CYS A 632 20.90 -4.70 6.80
C CYS A 632 21.69 -4.16 8.00
N TYR A 633 22.61 -3.23 7.75
CA TYR A 633 23.50 -2.69 8.79
C TYR A 633 23.31 -1.19 8.93
N ASN A 634 23.11 -0.72 10.15
CA ASN A 634 23.11 0.70 10.46
C ASN A 634 24.32 1.10 11.31
N TYR A 635 25.09 2.04 10.81
CA TYR A 635 26.23 2.66 11.51
C TYR A 635 25.96 4.10 11.91
N GLY A 636 24.98 4.74 11.28
CA GLY A 636 24.60 6.12 11.54
C GLY A 636 23.71 6.26 12.79
N ASP A 637 23.83 7.38 13.48
CA ASP A 637 22.99 7.70 14.62
C ASP A 637 21.56 8.02 14.17
N VAL A 638 20.58 7.66 15.01
CA VAL A 638 19.15 7.90 14.80
C VAL A 638 18.60 8.77 15.92
N SER A 639 18.10 9.94 15.56
CA SER A 639 17.44 10.86 16.49
C SER A 639 15.95 10.95 16.21
N ALA A 640 15.11 10.52 17.16
CA ALA A 640 13.66 10.48 17.07
C ALA A 640 13.01 11.14 18.30
N PRO A 641 12.88 12.48 18.36
CA PRO A 641 12.37 13.19 19.53
C PRO A 641 10.89 12.84 19.83
N THR A 642 10.13 12.42 18.84
CA THR A 642 8.75 11.96 19.00
C THR A 642 8.50 10.67 18.21
N GLY A 643 7.42 9.94 18.50
CA GLY A 643 7.03 8.75 17.76
C GLY A 643 7.94 7.53 17.99
N ARG A 644 8.43 6.91 16.91
CA ARG A 644 9.15 5.64 16.98
C ARG A 644 10.53 5.76 16.35
N GLY A 645 11.57 5.42 17.11
CA GLY A 645 12.95 5.37 16.67
C GLY A 645 13.51 3.96 16.67
N GLY A 646 14.11 3.52 15.57
CA GLY A 646 14.73 2.20 15.45
C GLY A 646 16.08 2.27 14.75
N GLY A 647 17.06 1.45 15.19
CA GLY A 647 18.36 1.38 14.51
C GLY A 647 18.23 0.89 13.07
N ILE A 648 17.37 -0.09 12.81
CA ILE A 648 17.13 -0.63 11.47
C ILE A 648 15.75 -0.24 10.96
N ILE A 649 14.68 -0.49 11.73
CA ILE A 649 13.29 -0.22 11.34
C ILE A 649 12.61 0.66 12.38
N GLY A 650 11.96 1.74 11.98
CA GLY A 650 11.20 2.61 12.88
C GLY A 650 9.90 1.93 13.33
N THR A 651 9.08 1.52 12.37
CA THR A 651 7.87 0.71 12.62
C THR A 651 7.84 -0.50 11.69
N MET A 652 7.71 -1.66 12.30
CA MET A 652 7.61 -2.94 11.61
C MET A 652 6.16 -3.44 11.58
N GLY A 653 5.68 -3.78 10.39
CA GLY A 653 4.30 -4.19 10.13
C GLY A 653 3.43 -3.02 9.70
N GLY A 654 2.17 -3.21 9.46
CA GLY A 654 1.27 -2.12 9.06
C GLY A 654 0.12 -2.51 8.17
N ALA A 655 -0.01 -3.78 7.79
CA ALA A 655 -1.24 -4.23 7.16
C ALA A 655 -2.27 -4.66 8.20
N THR A 656 -3.52 -4.50 7.86
CA THR A 656 -4.66 -5.00 8.61
C THR A 656 -4.80 -6.53 8.56
N ALA A 657 -3.93 -7.23 7.79
CA ALA A 657 -4.04 -8.67 7.60
C ALA A 657 -3.16 -9.45 8.58
N GLU A 658 -3.77 -10.37 9.32
CA GLU A 658 -3.12 -11.24 10.31
C GLU A 658 -2.02 -12.13 9.71
N THR A 659 -2.04 -12.39 8.40
CA THR A 659 -1.14 -13.28 7.67
C THR A 659 0.01 -12.57 6.93
N ALA A 660 0.18 -11.26 7.09
CA ALA A 660 1.31 -10.54 6.49
C ALA A 660 2.62 -10.93 7.17
N VAL A 661 3.65 -11.28 6.38
CA VAL A 661 4.94 -11.72 6.87
C VAL A 661 5.99 -10.62 6.64
N THR A 662 6.62 -10.16 7.73
CA THR A 662 7.78 -9.25 7.64
C THR A 662 8.91 -9.78 8.51
N ILE A 663 10.06 -10.01 7.90
CA ILE A 663 11.23 -10.60 8.53
C ILE A 663 12.38 -9.59 8.52
N LEU A 664 12.98 -9.35 9.68
CA LEU A 664 14.28 -8.74 9.82
C LEU A 664 15.26 -9.81 10.30
N SER A 665 16.29 -10.13 9.51
CA SER A 665 17.24 -11.18 9.86
C SER A 665 18.70 -10.77 9.61
N ASN A 666 19.64 -11.40 10.33
CA ASN A 666 21.10 -11.25 10.16
C ASN A 666 21.54 -9.78 10.07
N SER A 667 20.91 -8.89 10.79
CA SER A 667 21.03 -7.44 10.64
C SER A 667 21.48 -6.80 11.95
N ASP A 668 22.41 -5.83 11.87
CA ASP A 668 23.03 -5.25 13.05
C ASP A 668 22.89 -3.72 13.09
N ASN A 669 22.65 -3.19 14.28
CA ASN A 669 22.72 -1.77 14.56
C ASN A 669 23.96 -1.41 15.37
N TYR A 670 24.78 -0.48 14.87
CA TYR A 670 25.95 0.08 15.53
C TYR A 670 25.72 1.53 15.98
N GLY A 671 24.80 2.26 15.33
CA GLY A 671 24.49 3.66 15.64
C GLY A 671 23.67 3.81 16.93
N THR A 672 23.81 4.96 17.57
CA THR A 672 23.00 5.32 18.73
C THR A 672 21.58 5.69 18.31
N VAL A 673 20.58 5.18 19.02
CA VAL A 673 19.17 5.54 18.85
C VAL A 673 18.77 6.40 20.05
N GLN A 674 18.40 7.67 19.82
CA GLN A 674 18.12 8.60 20.92
C GLN A 674 16.96 9.54 20.64
N ASP A 675 16.46 10.19 21.68
CA ASP A 675 15.32 11.08 21.54
C ASP A 675 15.67 12.57 21.45
N ASP A 676 16.91 12.97 21.60
CA ASP A 676 17.44 14.34 21.46
C ASP A 676 16.44 15.46 21.85
N VAL A 677 15.76 15.29 22.98
CA VAL A 677 14.74 16.24 23.39
C VAL A 677 15.40 17.47 24.02
N VAL A 678 15.25 18.59 23.34
CA VAL A 678 15.71 19.89 23.89
C VAL A 678 14.49 20.64 24.44
N GLY A 679 14.30 20.60 25.76
CA GLY A 679 13.26 21.36 26.45
C GLY A 679 12.22 20.49 27.17
N GLN A 680 11.39 21.13 28.02
CA GLN A 680 10.33 20.43 28.72
C GLN A 680 9.16 20.14 27.77
N PHE A 681 8.83 18.86 27.57
CA PHE A 681 7.54 18.52 27.00
C PHE A 681 6.43 18.93 28.00
N GLY A 682 5.67 19.94 27.66
CA GLY A 682 4.50 20.39 28.45
C GLY A 682 3.27 19.47 28.27
N GLY A 683 3.45 18.22 27.79
CA GLY A 683 2.39 17.33 27.43
C GLY A 683 1.81 16.49 28.56
N SER A 684 0.58 16.00 28.38
CA SER A 684 -0.10 15.09 29.28
C SER A 684 0.62 13.73 29.37
N LYS A 685 0.35 12.96 30.43
CA LYS A 685 0.91 11.61 30.65
C LYS A 685 0.64 10.62 29.48
N ASP A 686 -0.31 10.91 28.62
CA ASP A 686 -0.69 10.06 27.46
C ASP A 686 0.37 10.04 26.37
N MET A 687 1.26 11.02 26.30
CA MET A 687 2.36 11.08 25.34
C MET A 687 3.39 9.96 25.51
N TYR A 688 3.61 9.50 26.74
CA TYR A 688 4.54 8.40 27.03
C TYR A 688 4.11 7.07 26.40
N ASN A 689 2.82 6.88 26.15
CA ASN A 689 2.28 5.66 25.56
C ASN A 689 2.63 5.45 24.08
N LEU A 690 2.98 6.52 23.38
CA LEU A 690 3.10 6.55 21.94
C LEU A 690 4.56 6.50 21.47
N LYS A 691 5.49 6.92 22.33
CA LYS A 691 6.92 6.92 22.03
C LYS A 691 7.54 5.55 22.28
N ARG A 692 8.35 5.10 21.33
CA ARG A 692 8.95 3.76 21.34
C ARG A 692 10.34 3.83 20.72
N MET A 693 11.34 3.33 21.43
CA MET A 693 12.73 3.34 21.01
C MET A 693 13.30 1.94 21.06
N GLY A 694 13.92 1.49 19.97
CA GLY A 694 14.55 0.17 19.90
C GLY A 694 15.89 0.19 19.20
N GLY A 695 16.82 -0.59 19.70
CA GLY A 695 18.13 -0.70 19.06
C GLY A 695 18.05 -1.31 17.66
N LEU A 696 17.11 -2.21 17.42
CA LEU A 696 16.82 -2.76 16.09
C LEU A 696 15.53 -2.16 15.52
N VAL A 697 14.42 -2.26 16.25
CA VAL A 697 13.08 -1.85 15.79
C VAL A 697 12.42 -0.94 16.84
N GLY A 698 11.96 0.24 16.43
CA GLY A 698 11.30 1.18 17.34
C GLY A 698 10.01 0.60 17.92
N GLY A 699 9.16 0.07 17.06
CA GLY A 699 7.96 -0.62 17.48
C GLY A 699 7.35 -1.49 16.40
N THR A 700 6.52 -2.42 16.82
CA THR A 700 5.71 -3.25 15.93
C THR A 700 4.25 -2.82 15.97
N VAL A 701 3.49 -3.09 14.94
CA VAL A 701 2.04 -2.85 14.90
C VAL A 701 1.30 -4.05 15.49
N THR A 702 0.17 -3.80 16.10
CA THR A 702 -0.66 -4.83 16.75
C THR A 702 -1.19 -5.88 15.79
N ASN A 703 -1.22 -7.15 16.26
CA ASN A 703 -1.97 -8.29 15.70
C ASN A 703 -1.45 -8.95 14.41
N THR A 704 -0.19 -8.84 14.04
CA THR A 704 0.36 -9.63 12.94
C THR A 704 1.22 -10.77 13.45
N VAL A 705 0.80 -12.00 13.24
CA VAL A 705 1.52 -13.24 13.65
C VAL A 705 2.84 -13.41 12.87
N GLY A 706 2.95 -12.80 11.69
CA GLY A 706 4.08 -12.95 10.77
C GLY A 706 5.26 -12.00 10.99
N LEU A 707 5.32 -11.21 12.06
CA LEU A 707 6.47 -10.34 12.34
C LEU A 707 7.59 -11.11 13.02
N ARG A 708 8.77 -11.16 12.41
CA ARG A 708 9.93 -11.91 12.92
C ARG A 708 11.20 -11.07 12.92
N ILE A 709 11.98 -11.15 14.00
CA ILE A 709 13.30 -10.53 14.13
C ILE A 709 14.25 -11.65 14.56
N GLU A 710 15.20 -12.00 13.67
CA GLU A 710 15.96 -13.23 13.82
C GLU A 710 17.47 -12.97 13.65
N TYR A 711 18.28 -13.47 14.59
CA TYR A 711 19.76 -13.46 14.52
C TYR A 711 20.36 -12.06 14.30
N CYS A 712 19.77 -11.05 14.91
CA CYS A 712 20.20 -9.65 14.81
C CYS A 712 20.97 -9.22 16.05
N THR A 713 21.92 -8.28 15.89
CA THR A 713 22.66 -7.72 17.03
C THR A 713 22.48 -6.20 17.14
N ASN A 714 22.13 -5.73 18.32
CA ASN A 714 22.24 -4.32 18.65
C ASN A 714 23.56 -4.05 19.38
N TYR A 715 24.49 -3.35 18.73
CA TYR A 715 25.72 -2.84 19.31
C TYR A 715 25.58 -1.39 19.79
N GLY A 716 24.65 -0.64 19.19
CA GLY A 716 24.41 0.76 19.49
C GLY A 716 23.69 0.99 20.82
N ASN A 717 23.85 2.17 21.36
CA ASN A 717 23.15 2.58 22.55
C ASN A 717 21.71 3.01 22.22
N VAL A 718 20.81 2.90 23.20
CA VAL A 718 19.44 3.42 23.10
C VAL A 718 19.13 4.31 24.29
N PHE A 719 18.93 5.59 24.04
CA PHE A 719 18.77 6.60 25.06
C PHE A 719 17.42 7.34 24.95
N SER A 720 16.64 7.33 26.00
CA SER A 720 15.37 8.06 26.09
C SER A 720 15.26 8.86 27.38
N GLN A 721 15.26 10.18 27.24
CA GLN A 721 15.12 11.11 28.39
C GLN A 721 13.68 11.17 28.90
N ILE A 722 12.70 10.83 28.09
CA ILE A 722 11.27 11.05 28.42
C ILE A 722 10.61 9.82 29.03
N GLY A 723 11.32 8.70 29.26
CA GLY A 723 10.69 7.50 29.79
C GLY A 723 9.63 6.93 28.84
N CYS A 724 10.07 6.41 27.73
CA CYS A 724 9.24 5.68 26.78
C CYS A 724 9.49 4.17 26.85
N ARG A 725 8.80 3.38 26.05
CA ARG A 725 9.12 1.96 25.87
C ARG A 725 10.43 1.85 25.10
N THR A 726 11.48 1.52 25.84
CA THR A 726 12.86 1.55 25.31
C THR A 726 13.46 0.15 25.42
N GLY A 727 13.89 -0.43 24.31
CA GLY A 727 14.42 -1.80 24.27
C GLY A 727 15.70 -1.92 23.47
N GLY A 728 16.55 -2.88 23.85
CA GLY A 728 17.75 -3.21 23.09
C GLY A 728 17.41 -3.79 21.72
N PHE A 729 16.33 -4.56 21.62
CA PHE A 729 15.81 -5.03 20.34
C PHE A 729 14.64 -4.17 19.87
N VAL A 730 13.56 -4.14 20.63
CA VAL A 730 12.31 -3.49 20.25
C VAL A 730 11.75 -2.65 21.38
N GLY A 731 11.35 -1.42 21.09
CA GLY A 731 10.69 -0.57 22.09
C GLY A 731 9.34 -1.13 22.49
N HIS A 732 8.46 -1.43 21.53
CA HIS A 732 7.19 -2.12 21.74
C HIS A 732 7.11 -3.35 20.86
N CYS A 733 7.31 -4.51 21.48
CA CYS A 733 7.43 -5.79 20.80
C CYS A 733 6.09 -6.55 20.73
N GLN A 734 5.67 -6.83 19.50
CA GLN A 734 4.61 -7.80 19.18
C GLN A 734 5.07 -8.72 18.06
N ALA A 735 6.39 -8.81 17.84
CA ALA A 735 7.05 -9.72 16.90
C ALA A 735 7.64 -10.92 17.63
N SER A 736 7.83 -12.02 16.92
CA SER A 736 8.70 -13.10 17.37
C SER A 736 10.15 -12.63 17.24
N VAL A 737 10.92 -12.72 18.33
CA VAL A 737 12.34 -12.33 18.39
C VAL A 737 13.16 -13.55 18.76
N VAL A 738 14.03 -14.00 17.86
CA VAL A 738 14.79 -15.25 18.03
C VAL A 738 16.27 -15.03 17.76
N GLY A 739 17.14 -15.57 18.62
CA GLY A 739 18.58 -15.59 18.39
C GLY A 739 19.26 -14.22 18.39
N CYS A 740 18.60 -13.18 18.89
CA CYS A 740 19.14 -11.81 18.89
C CYS A 740 20.08 -11.55 20.09
N VAL A 741 20.99 -10.58 19.92
CA VAL A 741 21.95 -10.18 20.96
C VAL A 741 21.90 -8.66 21.15
N ASN A 742 21.78 -8.19 22.41
CA ASN A 742 22.04 -6.79 22.75
C ASN A 742 23.42 -6.63 23.38
N LYS A 743 24.20 -5.68 22.87
CA LYS A 743 25.52 -5.30 23.43
C LYS A 743 25.58 -3.82 23.81
N GLY A 744 24.57 -3.04 23.41
CA GLY A 744 24.47 -1.62 23.73
C GLY A 744 24.01 -1.32 25.15
N ILE A 745 24.08 -0.04 25.52
CA ILE A 745 23.60 0.51 26.80
C ILE A 745 22.20 1.06 26.55
N ILE A 746 21.24 0.65 27.36
CA ILE A 746 19.85 1.06 27.25
C ILE A 746 19.47 1.90 28.45
N LEU A 747 19.24 3.21 28.24
CA LEU A 747 18.83 4.13 29.29
C LEU A 747 17.51 4.79 28.95
N ALA A 748 16.58 4.78 29.90
CA ALA A 748 15.34 5.54 29.80
C ALA A 748 14.82 5.88 31.20
N ASN A 749 14.12 6.99 31.35
CA ASN A 749 13.41 7.25 32.60
C ASN A 749 12.20 6.31 32.72
N ILE A 750 11.87 5.92 33.95
CA ILE A 750 10.76 5.04 34.27
C ILE A 750 9.51 5.89 34.51
N SER A 751 8.45 5.63 33.80
CA SER A 751 7.13 6.21 34.06
C SER A 751 6.20 5.21 34.69
N TYR A 752 5.34 5.67 35.58
CA TYR A 752 4.44 4.87 36.40
C TYR A 752 2.98 5.28 36.16
N THR A 753 2.10 4.26 36.11
CA THR A 753 0.65 4.45 36.20
C THR A 753 0.15 3.57 37.35
N ASP A 754 -0.63 4.16 38.26
CA ASP A 754 -1.18 3.48 39.42
C ASP A 754 -0.14 2.69 40.25
N GLY A 755 1.08 3.24 40.34
CA GLY A 755 2.18 2.64 41.16
C GLY A 755 2.93 1.50 40.47
N ALA A 756 2.55 1.11 39.24
CA ALA A 756 3.26 0.10 38.44
C ALA A 756 4.08 0.77 37.32
N PRO A 757 5.32 0.29 37.05
CA PRO A 757 6.12 0.79 35.94
C PRO A 757 5.44 0.38 34.61
N GLN A 758 5.17 1.39 33.76
CA GLN A 758 4.53 1.18 32.45
C GLN A 758 5.52 1.37 31.28
N HIS A 759 6.49 2.25 31.48
CA HIS A 759 7.47 2.61 30.46
C HIS A 759 8.85 2.74 31.10
N GLY A 760 9.88 2.46 30.32
CA GLY A 760 11.27 2.53 30.79
C GLY A 760 12.16 1.57 29.97
N PRO A 761 13.41 1.36 30.43
CA PRO A 761 14.38 0.53 29.69
C PRO A 761 14.24 -0.96 29.95
N GLY A 762 14.46 -1.76 28.91
CA GLY A 762 14.71 -3.20 28.98
C GLY A 762 15.79 -3.61 27.99
N TRP A 763 16.72 -4.51 28.35
CA TRP A 763 17.80 -4.89 27.42
C TRP A 763 17.26 -5.68 26.22
N ALA A 764 16.12 -6.34 26.34
CA ALA A 764 15.43 -7.01 25.24
C ALA A 764 14.38 -6.08 24.62
N CYS A 765 13.31 -5.81 25.37
CA CYS A 765 12.20 -4.99 24.92
C CYS A 765 11.76 -4.00 26.00
N GLY A 766 11.30 -2.82 25.62
CA GLY A 766 10.65 -1.90 26.57
C GLY A 766 9.29 -2.42 27.00
N TYR A 767 8.58 -3.07 26.11
CA TYR A 767 7.30 -3.74 26.34
C TYR A 767 7.21 -4.99 25.47
N SER A 768 6.78 -6.12 26.02
CA SER A 768 6.46 -7.32 25.24
C SER A 768 4.96 -7.61 25.29
N GLY A 769 4.32 -7.66 24.11
CA GLY A 769 2.93 -8.04 23.94
C GLY A 769 2.76 -9.57 23.79
N LYS A 770 2.01 -9.99 22.78
CA LYS A 770 1.57 -11.37 22.56
C LYS A 770 2.57 -12.32 21.89
N HIS A 771 3.85 -11.96 21.71
CA HIS A 771 4.80 -12.75 20.91
C HIS A 771 6.06 -13.12 21.68
N LEU A 772 6.69 -14.19 21.24
CA LEU A 772 7.74 -14.90 21.94
C LEU A 772 9.12 -14.27 21.71
N VAL A 773 9.86 -14.02 22.79
CA VAL A 773 11.28 -13.67 22.75
C VAL A 773 12.06 -14.90 23.24
N THR A 774 12.76 -15.58 22.33
CA THR A 774 13.43 -16.87 22.65
C THR A 774 14.87 -16.91 22.15
N SER A 775 15.68 -17.72 22.80
CA SER A 775 17.07 -17.99 22.43
C SER A 775 17.93 -16.73 22.24
N CYS A 776 17.55 -15.62 22.87
CA CYS A 776 18.28 -14.35 22.81
C CYS A 776 19.37 -14.29 23.88
N ALA A 777 20.51 -13.76 23.54
CA ALA A 777 21.61 -13.60 24.50
C ALA A 777 21.45 -12.27 25.26
N LYS A 778 21.45 -12.34 26.60
CA LYS A 778 21.56 -11.15 27.44
C LYS A 778 22.90 -10.49 27.25
N GLY A 779 22.92 -9.16 27.24
CA GLY A 779 24.16 -8.39 27.13
C GLY A 779 23.87 -6.90 27.23
N GLY A 780 24.95 -6.11 27.26
CA GLY A 780 24.89 -4.68 27.45
C GLY A 780 24.52 -4.27 28.87
N ARG A 781 24.00 -3.05 29.03
CA ARG A 781 23.66 -2.44 30.31
C ARG A 781 22.30 -1.79 30.24
N VAL A 782 21.60 -1.75 31.39
CA VAL A 782 20.24 -1.18 31.47
C VAL A 782 20.12 -0.32 32.70
N GLY A 783 19.62 0.89 32.57
CA GLY A 783 19.45 1.78 33.71
C GLY A 783 18.49 2.94 33.44
N GLU A 784 18.20 3.68 34.50
CA GLU A 784 17.39 4.88 34.45
C GLU A 784 18.22 6.06 33.91
N TRP A 785 17.67 6.84 32.99
CA TRP A 785 18.36 7.93 32.32
C TRP A 785 18.89 8.96 33.31
N ASP A 786 18.07 9.50 34.21
CA ASP A 786 18.48 10.55 35.13
C ASP A 786 19.58 10.10 36.10
N THR A 787 19.68 8.82 36.37
CA THR A 787 20.71 8.23 37.23
C THR A 787 22.04 8.03 36.51
N TYR A 788 22.02 7.65 35.24
CA TYR A 788 23.22 7.19 34.52
C TYR A 788 23.61 8.00 33.29
N LYS A 789 22.86 9.07 32.91
CA LYS A 789 23.14 9.90 31.73
C LYS A 789 24.54 10.46 31.66
N ASP A 790 25.11 10.83 32.81
CA ASP A 790 26.48 11.41 32.92
C ASP A 790 27.58 10.33 32.92
N ASN A 791 27.23 9.06 33.21
CA ASN A 791 28.12 7.92 33.16
C ASN A 791 27.36 6.63 32.74
N PRO A 792 27.00 6.50 31.49
CA PRO A 792 26.22 5.34 31.01
C PRO A 792 26.86 3.98 31.30
N SER A 793 28.19 3.92 31.30
CA SER A 793 28.95 2.69 31.59
C SER A 793 28.79 2.17 33.02
N ALA A 794 28.30 3.00 33.94
CA ALA A 794 28.00 2.59 35.32
C ALA A 794 26.61 1.94 35.48
N ALA A 795 25.77 1.97 34.46
CA ALA A 795 24.47 1.31 34.52
C ALA A 795 24.62 -0.20 34.80
N PRO A 796 23.64 -0.83 35.47
CA PRO A 796 23.65 -2.26 35.78
C PRO A 796 23.80 -3.13 34.52
N GLU A 797 24.46 -4.27 34.67
CA GLU A 797 24.55 -5.26 33.61
C GLU A 797 23.17 -5.89 33.32
N ALA A 798 23.02 -6.41 32.11
CA ALA A 798 21.83 -7.11 31.70
C ALA A 798 21.58 -8.36 32.56
N THR A 799 20.39 -8.44 33.15
CA THR A 799 19.90 -9.58 33.96
C THR A 799 18.52 -10.00 33.42
N MET A 800 18.02 -11.12 33.91
CA MET A 800 16.65 -11.52 33.57
C MET A 800 15.60 -10.55 34.13
N ASP A 801 15.89 -9.92 35.27
CA ASP A 801 14.96 -8.98 35.92
C ASP A 801 14.83 -7.64 35.17
N ASN A 802 15.88 -7.21 34.45
CA ASN A 802 15.87 -5.98 33.64
C ASN A 802 15.76 -6.21 32.14
N ALA A 803 15.31 -7.41 31.72
CA ALA A 803 15.06 -7.73 30.32
C ALA A 803 13.87 -6.95 29.73
N LEU A 804 12.85 -6.74 30.54
CA LEU A 804 11.61 -6.04 30.19
C LEU A 804 11.22 -5.11 31.33
N ILE A 805 10.68 -3.93 31.02
CA ILE A 805 10.09 -3.07 32.06
C ILE A 805 8.65 -3.53 32.41
N TYR A 806 7.92 -3.98 31.42
CA TYR A 806 6.54 -4.45 31.59
C TYR A 806 6.41 -5.86 31.00
N LYS A 807 5.98 -6.81 31.85
CA LYS A 807 5.71 -8.22 31.47
C LYS A 807 4.21 -8.42 31.31
N ASN A 808 3.78 -8.85 30.14
CA ASN A 808 2.60 -9.70 30.07
C ASN A 808 3.12 -11.14 30.19
N SER A 809 2.84 -11.80 31.33
CA SER A 809 3.54 -13.00 31.81
C SER A 809 3.38 -14.25 30.93
N GLU A 810 2.51 -14.20 29.92
CA GLU A 810 2.19 -15.36 29.09
C GLU A 810 3.16 -15.57 27.90
N TYR A 811 4.01 -14.58 27.57
CA TYR A 811 4.77 -14.58 26.30
C TYR A 811 6.29 -14.43 26.42
N PHE A 812 6.80 -14.49 27.62
CA PHE A 812 8.23 -14.50 27.89
C PHE A 812 8.60 -15.79 28.61
N ASP A 813 9.27 -16.71 27.92
CA ASP A 813 9.72 -17.96 28.52
C ASP A 813 11.15 -17.83 29.06
N PRO A 814 11.35 -17.74 30.38
CA PRO A 814 12.67 -17.63 30.97
C PRO A 814 13.46 -18.95 30.95
N SER A 815 12.83 -20.07 30.59
CA SER A 815 13.46 -21.39 30.58
C SER A 815 14.29 -21.67 29.32
N VAL A 816 14.15 -20.84 28.27
CA VAL A 816 14.98 -20.97 27.10
C VAL A 816 16.34 -20.34 27.35
N ASN A 817 17.39 -21.12 27.28
CA ASN A 817 18.78 -20.74 27.57
C ASN A 817 19.17 -19.44 26.86
N PHE A 818 19.46 -18.41 27.64
CA PHE A 818 20.06 -17.15 27.20
C PHE A 818 21.59 -17.29 27.15
#